data_7d06793d93381c935737f2e1e395263a
#
_entry.id   7d06793d93381c935737f2e1e395263a
#
_cell.length_a   1.000
_cell.length_b   1.000
_cell.length_c   1.000
_cell.angle_alpha   90.00
_cell.angle_beta   90.00
_cell.angle_gamma   90.00
#
_symmetry.space_group_name_H-M   'P 1'
#
loop_
_entity.id
_entity.type
_entity.pdbx_description
1 polymer ?
#
loop_
_entity_poly.entity_id
_entity_poly.type
_entity_poly.pdbx_seq_one_letter_code
_entity_poly.pdbx_strand_id
1 'polypeptide(L)'
;MKKIFLFFMLLTLALPMMATQGIKGSIVDAGDQTPLDFVNITLFKQGSMKPVTGVATDSNGAFTIPSVETGKYNLRISYVGFNTINKMVEITTANVNLGVIKMDADSKKLGEVEVVGQGSQMHFDVDKKVFSVDQNIAAAGGSATDVLKNIPSVTVDNQGNVSLRKDGNVEVWINGKASGLTADNRAQVLQQMPAESIESVEIMTNPSAKYNPEGSAGIINIVMKQNHKAGYYGSVTGGITTPDNGKLGKNLGASINYTSSKVDAYINLGYRAMSFEGGGTTNRKNFVGTDTTQLIQKNTMNTSFSGLFMRAGFDYHLDKQNTVGLSGFGMAGKGNQNTSIQNVQSDLATLLPTRDYSQVNTGNGTRPSLNLNLDYHHDFDKKGSNLIANLSYSNHDRGGNNTYLQNDAISKAISNITQITDSKNTELEFKLDYTNKLSENTKLESGWQSDVSNRLSTTSGVDNPTASNLLTSSIDIPSYYDKFNYDEQIHAAYMTFGSRFDKLTFQLGLRAEYFTSLSTITSRTALELDSVQQIPRKNLFHLFPSFYLTYSLPNSSELQFNYSNRVNRPRGQQINPFKNFSDSTNISYGDPGLAPQYSSSLELNYVKSWDAQTLSTSVYYHNTADVIQNVRYLNGKTLESTYHNVGTSQNTGLELISKNRLFRILNLTSTFNVYYSTLDSASFVNIYDKTIGIKGSSNLSWSANVMANFMLSKTFSGQITAEYESPQLIAQGTENAKFSMDLGIRQTFMNRKLSVSLNVRDLLNSDRDNQTTSGAGFSQTTSSYFHGRMFGVSLSYNFGNTKPKPADMKKKEGGGDMNMDNGVE
;
A
#
# COMPACT_ATOMS: atom_id res chain seq x y z
N MET A 1 -35.87 -63.99 -12.55
CA MET A 1 -35.58 -62.63 -12.09
C MET A 1 -36.74 -61.66 -12.03
N LYS A 2 -37.89 -61.89 -12.71
CA LYS A 2 -39.09 -61.01 -12.62
C LYS A 2 -39.93 -61.19 -11.36
N LYS A 3 -39.83 -62.25 -10.60
CA LYS A 3 -40.66 -62.50 -9.42
C LYS A 3 -39.98 -61.99 -8.11
N ILE A 4 -38.70 -61.70 -8.12
CA ILE A 4 -37.99 -61.10 -6.96
C ILE A 4 -38.15 -59.60 -6.94
N PHE A 5 -38.35 -58.94 -8.07
CA PHE A 5 -38.56 -57.48 -8.17
C PHE A 5 -39.98 -57.04 -7.68
N LEU A 6 -40.96 -57.95 -7.80
CA LEU A 6 -42.32 -57.64 -7.30
C LEU A 6 -42.44 -57.78 -5.79
N PHE A 7 -41.61 -58.61 -5.12
CA PHE A 7 -41.59 -58.79 -3.66
C PHE A 7 -40.90 -57.63 -2.97
N PHE A 8 -39.89 -57.00 -3.60
CA PHE A 8 -39.23 -55.81 -3.06
C PHE A 8 -40.07 -54.51 -3.27
N MET A 9 -40.93 -54.47 -4.27
CA MET A 9 -41.80 -53.33 -4.51
C MET A 9 -43.04 -53.33 -3.59
N LEU A 10 -43.40 -54.45 -2.98
CA LEU A 10 -44.50 -54.53 -2.04
C LEU A 10 -44.07 -54.34 -0.56
N LEU A 11 -42.75 -54.37 -0.26
CA LEU A 11 -42.23 -54.16 1.09
C LEU A 11 -41.94 -52.70 1.40
N THR A 12 -42.04 -51.78 0.42
CA THR A 12 -41.85 -50.35 0.61
C THR A 12 -43.12 -49.54 0.88
N LEU A 13 -44.30 -50.23 1.02
CA LEU A 13 -45.60 -49.58 1.21
C LEU A 13 -46.17 -49.67 2.62
N ALA A 14 -45.36 -50.07 3.63
CA ALA A 14 -45.81 -50.13 5.02
C ALA A 14 -44.83 -49.46 5.98
N LEU A 15 -44.43 -48.25 5.67
CA LEU A 15 -43.93 -47.33 6.69
C LEU A 15 -45.14 -46.59 7.28
N PRO A 16 -45.32 -46.61 8.61
CA PRO A 16 -46.37 -45.81 9.23
C PRO A 16 -46.03 -44.35 8.98
N MET A 17 -46.94 -43.60 8.28
CA MET A 17 -46.91 -42.15 8.28
C MET A 17 -47.04 -41.69 9.71
N MET A 18 -45.89 -41.44 10.36
CA MET A 18 -45.88 -40.68 11.60
C MET A 18 -46.41 -39.30 11.25
N ALA A 19 -47.57 -38.96 11.77
CA ALA A 19 -48.14 -37.61 11.63
C ALA A 19 -47.17 -36.66 12.30
N THR A 20 -46.38 -35.92 11.51
CA THR A 20 -45.45 -34.93 12.02
C THR A 20 -46.25 -33.74 12.49
N GLN A 21 -46.19 -33.47 13.79
CA GLN A 21 -46.85 -32.32 14.41
C GLN A 21 -46.02 -31.08 14.23
N GLY A 22 -46.64 -29.96 13.89
CA GLY A 22 -45.98 -28.67 13.69
C GLY A 22 -46.55 -27.55 14.54
N ILE A 23 -45.80 -26.50 14.73
CA ILE A 23 -46.22 -25.24 15.34
C ILE A 23 -46.37 -24.19 14.22
N LYS A 24 -47.49 -23.51 14.13
CA LYS A 24 -47.72 -22.40 13.21
C LYS A 24 -48.28 -21.18 13.90
N GLY A 25 -48.03 -20.01 13.35
CA GLY A 25 -48.59 -18.75 13.81
C GLY A 25 -48.18 -17.57 12.89
N SER A 26 -48.55 -16.38 13.28
CA SER A 26 -48.09 -15.16 12.60
C SER A 26 -47.67 -14.10 13.62
N ILE A 27 -46.71 -13.23 13.24
CA ILE A 27 -46.16 -12.19 14.08
C ILE A 27 -46.49 -10.84 13.45
N VAL A 28 -47.02 -9.90 14.26
CA VAL A 28 -47.36 -8.55 13.83
C VAL A 28 -46.81 -7.53 14.86
N ASP A 29 -46.55 -6.30 14.42
CA ASP A 29 -46.32 -5.17 15.30
C ASP A 29 -47.56 -4.89 16.15
N ALA A 30 -47.41 -4.69 17.44
CA ALA A 30 -48.50 -4.41 18.36
C ALA A 30 -49.10 -2.98 18.13
N GLY A 31 -48.30 -2.03 17.60
CA GLY A 31 -48.69 -0.63 17.40
C GLY A 31 -49.57 -0.43 16.16
N ASP A 32 -49.15 -0.91 15.00
CA ASP A 32 -49.81 -0.67 13.71
C ASP A 32 -50.35 -1.94 13.05
N GLN A 33 -50.14 -3.11 13.67
CA GLN A 33 -50.60 -4.44 13.24
C GLN A 33 -50.01 -4.87 11.90
N THR A 34 -48.94 -4.25 11.44
CA THR A 34 -48.24 -4.68 10.22
C THR A 34 -47.55 -6.03 10.45
N PRO A 35 -47.57 -6.94 9.46
CA PRO A 35 -46.81 -8.19 9.53
C PRO A 35 -45.32 -7.93 9.65
N LEU A 36 -44.67 -8.66 10.57
CA LEU A 36 -43.21 -8.58 10.74
C LEU A 36 -42.53 -9.74 10.04
N ASP A 37 -41.77 -9.47 9.01
CA ASP A 37 -40.95 -10.44 8.28
C ASP A 37 -39.61 -10.67 8.94
N PHE A 38 -39.00 -11.84 8.70
CA PHE A 38 -37.71 -12.23 9.24
C PHE A 38 -37.59 -12.19 10.78
N VAL A 39 -38.71 -12.29 11.50
CA VAL A 39 -38.68 -12.50 12.96
C VAL A 39 -38.10 -13.87 13.27
N ASN A 40 -37.09 -13.92 14.09
CA ASN A 40 -36.44 -15.18 14.48
C ASN A 40 -37.25 -15.89 15.56
N ILE A 41 -37.71 -17.12 15.26
CA ILE A 41 -38.50 -18.00 16.15
C ILE A 41 -37.65 -19.22 16.44
N THR A 42 -37.23 -19.38 17.68
CA THR A 42 -36.37 -20.47 18.13
C THR A 42 -37.05 -21.31 19.20
N LEU A 43 -37.04 -22.62 19.03
CA LEU A 43 -37.66 -23.57 19.95
C LEU A 43 -36.62 -24.24 20.85
N PHE A 44 -36.84 -24.20 22.18
CA PHE A 44 -36.00 -24.83 23.18
C PHE A 44 -36.81 -25.90 23.94
N LYS A 45 -36.22 -27.06 24.25
CA LYS A 45 -36.82 -28.01 25.16
C LYS A 45 -36.84 -27.43 26.57
N GLN A 46 -37.91 -27.62 27.31
CA GLN A 46 -38.00 -27.10 28.69
C GLN A 46 -36.80 -27.48 29.54
N GLY A 47 -36.14 -26.47 30.13
CA GLY A 47 -34.91 -26.66 30.94
C GLY A 47 -33.60 -26.76 30.14
N SER A 48 -33.61 -26.65 28.81
CA SER A 48 -32.41 -26.68 27.97
C SER A 48 -32.11 -25.29 27.37
N MET A 49 -30.85 -24.93 27.34
CA MET A 49 -30.36 -23.72 26.61
C MET A 49 -29.96 -24.03 25.16
N LYS A 50 -29.94 -25.30 24.76
CA LYS A 50 -29.63 -25.69 23.38
C LYS A 50 -30.90 -25.66 22.54
N PRO A 51 -30.92 -24.91 21.39
CA PRO A 51 -32.07 -24.86 20.52
C PRO A 51 -32.33 -26.22 19.87
N VAL A 52 -33.60 -26.57 19.74
CA VAL A 52 -34.07 -27.78 19.06
C VAL A 52 -34.18 -27.51 17.56
N THR A 53 -34.80 -26.38 17.21
CA THR A 53 -34.99 -25.90 15.83
C THR A 53 -35.35 -24.43 15.82
N GLY A 54 -35.26 -23.76 14.68
CA GLY A 54 -35.65 -22.35 14.50
C GLY A 54 -36.10 -22.08 13.08
N VAL A 55 -37.00 -21.09 12.92
CA VAL A 55 -37.48 -20.58 11.62
C VAL A 55 -37.60 -19.07 11.70
N ALA A 56 -37.64 -18.42 10.53
CA ALA A 56 -37.98 -17.00 10.42
C ALA A 56 -39.38 -16.84 9.81
N THR A 57 -40.06 -15.71 10.12
CA THR A 57 -41.32 -15.35 9.49
C THR A 57 -41.13 -14.98 8.02
N ASP A 58 -42.15 -15.29 7.19
CA ASP A 58 -42.23 -14.83 5.79
C ASP A 58 -42.70 -13.38 5.66
N SER A 59 -42.82 -12.87 4.45
CA SER A 59 -43.29 -11.51 4.13
C SER A 59 -44.68 -11.15 4.68
N ASN A 60 -45.49 -12.14 5.05
CA ASN A 60 -46.83 -11.98 5.66
C ASN A 60 -46.79 -12.14 7.19
N GLY A 61 -45.55 -12.20 7.76
CA GLY A 61 -45.36 -12.44 9.18
C GLY A 61 -45.67 -13.88 9.63
N ALA A 62 -45.98 -14.80 8.72
CA ALA A 62 -46.34 -16.16 9.05
C ALA A 62 -45.10 -17.06 9.23
N PHE A 63 -45.19 -18.03 10.19
CA PHE A 63 -44.17 -19.04 10.39
C PHE A 63 -44.76 -20.43 10.58
N THR A 64 -43.97 -21.44 10.23
CA THR A 64 -44.28 -22.84 10.47
C THR A 64 -43.03 -23.59 10.86
N ILE A 65 -43.03 -24.21 12.03
CA ILE A 65 -42.03 -25.17 12.48
C ILE A 65 -42.56 -26.57 12.22
N PRO A 66 -42.10 -27.29 11.22
CA PRO A 66 -42.55 -28.63 10.92
C PRO A 66 -41.88 -29.67 11.86
N SER A 67 -42.52 -30.79 12.07
CA SER A 67 -41.89 -32.00 12.66
C SER A 67 -41.26 -31.82 14.05
N VAL A 68 -42.05 -31.42 15.04
CA VAL A 68 -41.59 -31.32 16.42
C VAL A 68 -42.06 -32.50 17.26
N GLU A 69 -41.21 -33.08 18.03
CA GLU A 69 -41.59 -34.19 18.95
C GLU A 69 -42.57 -33.74 20.04
N THR A 70 -43.39 -34.67 20.56
CA THR A 70 -44.28 -34.38 21.69
C THR A 70 -43.48 -34.01 22.92
N GLY A 71 -43.86 -32.93 23.60
CA GLY A 71 -43.16 -32.45 24.80
C GLY A 71 -43.49 -31.00 25.14
N LYS A 72 -42.85 -30.52 26.22
CA LYS A 72 -42.94 -29.11 26.66
C LYS A 72 -41.74 -28.33 26.17
N TYR A 73 -42.01 -27.21 25.51
CA TYR A 73 -41.02 -26.36 24.86
C TYR A 73 -41.18 -24.91 25.27
N ASN A 74 -40.09 -24.16 25.19
CA ASN A 74 -40.09 -22.72 25.27
C ASN A 74 -39.82 -22.14 23.86
N LEU A 75 -40.81 -21.43 23.32
CA LEU A 75 -40.71 -20.73 22.03
C LEU A 75 -40.19 -19.32 22.31
N ARG A 76 -39.02 -18.98 21.80
CA ARG A 76 -38.43 -17.67 21.89
C ARG A 76 -38.64 -16.96 20.53
N ILE A 77 -39.28 -15.81 20.59
CA ILE A 77 -39.53 -14.95 19.44
C ILE A 77 -38.73 -13.67 19.62
N SER A 78 -37.80 -13.38 18.73
CA SER A 78 -36.91 -12.22 18.81
C SER A 78 -36.83 -11.47 17.49
N TYR A 79 -36.93 -10.15 17.55
CA TYR A 79 -36.78 -9.26 16.41
C TYR A 79 -36.09 -7.98 16.84
N VAL A 80 -35.27 -7.42 15.93
CA VAL A 80 -34.49 -6.20 16.23
C VAL A 80 -35.44 -5.01 16.42
N GLY A 81 -35.36 -4.33 17.55
CA GLY A 81 -36.24 -3.19 17.91
C GLY A 81 -37.53 -3.57 18.61
N PHE A 82 -37.74 -4.85 18.95
CA PHE A 82 -38.92 -5.34 19.65
C PHE A 82 -38.56 -6.12 20.91
N ASN A 83 -39.45 -6.12 21.89
CA ASN A 83 -39.29 -6.90 23.11
C ASN A 83 -39.33 -8.42 22.78
N THR A 84 -38.31 -9.18 23.25
CA THR A 84 -38.28 -10.63 23.05
C THR A 84 -39.42 -11.29 23.80
N ILE A 85 -40.19 -12.14 23.14
CA ILE A 85 -41.29 -12.91 23.73
C ILE A 85 -40.78 -14.36 23.96
N ASN A 86 -40.99 -14.88 25.21
CA ASN A 86 -40.80 -16.28 25.54
C ASN A 86 -42.15 -16.88 25.86
N LYS A 87 -42.59 -17.89 25.10
CA LYS A 87 -43.90 -18.53 25.27
C LYS A 87 -43.73 -20.05 25.47
N MET A 88 -44.28 -20.57 26.54
CA MET A 88 -44.31 -21.99 26.73
C MET A 88 -45.36 -22.64 25.82
N VAL A 89 -44.96 -23.71 25.14
CA VAL A 89 -45.79 -24.46 24.22
C VAL A 89 -45.70 -25.92 24.53
N GLU A 90 -46.86 -26.56 24.68
CA GLU A 90 -46.92 -28.02 24.88
C GLU A 90 -47.41 -28.66 23.58
N ILE A 91 -46.59 -29.55 23.03
CA ILE A 91 -46.90 -30.29 21.82
C ILE A 91 -47.42 -31.68 22.19
N THR A 92 -48.69 -31.87 21.80
CA THR A 92 -49.36 -33.16 21.98
C THR A 92 -49.50 -33.85 20.62
N THR A 93 -50.53 -34.64 20.39
CA THR A 93 -50.77 -35.39 19.13
C THR A 93 -51.37 -34.53 18.02
N ALA A 94 -51.56 -33.22 18.19
CA ALA A 94 -52.16 -32.32 17.20
C ALA A 94 -51.22 -31.14 16.87
N ASN A 95 -51.37 -30.54 15.66
CA ASN A 95 -50.66 -29.33 15.29
C ASN A 95 -51.08 -28.17 16.21
N VAL A 96 -50.09 -27.41 16.71
CA VAL A 96 -50.31 -26.26 17.58
C VAL A 96 -50.36 -24.99 16.71
N ASN A 97 -51.54 -24.33 16.71
CA ASN A 97 -51.68 -23.01 16.07
C ASN A 97 -51.66 -21.92 17.17
N LEU A 98 -50.65 -21.07 17.15
CA LEU A 98 -50.45 -20.01 18.12
C LEU A 98 -51.23 -18.72 17.79
N GLY A 99 -51.86 -18.66 16.64
CA GLY A 99 -52.58 -17.47 16.16
C GLY A 99 -51.65 -16.30 15.86
N VAL A 100 -52.21 -15.09 15.96
CA VAL A 100 -51.43 -13.85 15.79
C VAL A 100 -50.75 -13.48 17.10
N ILE A 101 -49.47 -13.35 17.07
CA ILE A 101 -48.64 -12.93 18.23
C ILE A 101 -48.20 -11.50 17.95
N LYS A 102 -48.50 -10.60 18.86
CA LYS A 102 -48.13 -9.17 18.78
C LYS A 102 -46.82 -8.93 19.48
N MET A 103 -45.90 -8.25 18.83
CA MET A 103 -44.62 -7.83 19.42
C MET A 103 -44.68 -6.33 19.70
N ASP A 104 -44.38 -5.96 20.93
CA ASP A 104 -44.26 -4.56 21.33
C ASP A 104 -42.90 -4.03 20.94
N ALA A 105 -42.87 -2.87 20.30
CA ALA A 105 -41.62 -2.14 20.07
C ALA A 105 -40.92 -1.84 21.41
N ASP A 106 -39.62 -2.08 21.51
CA ASP A 106 -38.85 -1.80 22.71
C ASP A 106 -38.73 -0.29 22.89
N SER A 107 -39.64 0.30 23.69
CA SER A 107 -39.70 1.72 24.02
C SER A 107 -38.65 2.12 25.07
N LYS A 108 -37.95 1.20 25.69
CA LYS A 108 -36.76 1.52 26.45
C LYS A 108 -35.74 2.01 25.43
N LYS A 109 -35.50 3.33 25.41
CA LYS A 109 -34.22 3.88 25.01
C LYS A 109 -33.15 3.18 25.82
N LEU A 110 -32.72 2.00 25.42
CA LEU A 110 -31.41 1.52 25.65
C LEU A 110 -30.54 2.62 25.08
N GLY A 111 -29.83 3.33 25.97
CA GLY A 111 -28.68 4.09 25.52
C GLY A 111 -27.95 3.12 24.60
N GLU A 112 -27.94 3.44 23.32
CA GLU A 112 -27.37 2.65 22.25
C GLU A 112 -26.01 2.20 22.74
N VAL A 113 -25.91 0.98 23.25
CA VAL A 113 -24.62 0.32 23.30
C VAL A 113 -24.38 0.01 21.83
N GLU A 114 -23.92 1.04 21.12
CA GLU A 114 -23.21 0.87 19.88
C GLU A 114 -22.00 0.03 20.27
N VAL A 115 -22.14 -1.29 20.24
CA VAL A 115 -21.05 -2.17 20.00
C VAL A 115 -20.69 -1.87 18.56
N VAL A 116 -19.98 -0.74 18.38
CA VAL A 116 -19.06 -0.63 17.25
C VAL A 116 -18.11 -1.79 17.48
N GLY A 117 -18.43 -2.92 16.90
CA GLY A 117 -17.47 -3.97 16.72
C GLY A 117 -16.32 -3.25 16.02
N GLN A 118 -15.26 -2.93 16.75
CA GLN A 118 -14.05 -2.44 16.13
C GLN A 118 -13.66 -3.54 15.16
N GLY A 119 -13.84 -3.29 13.87
CA GLY A 119 -13.40 -4.18 12.82
C GLY A 119 -11.98 -4.63 13.15
N SER A 120 -11.65 -5.86 12.90
CA SER A 120 -10.31 -6.36 13.16
C SER A 120 -9.30 -5.38 12.54
N GLN A 121 -8.31 -4.90 13.30
CA GLN A 121 -7.25 -4.02 12.78
C GLN A 121 -6.52 -4.65 11.60
N MET A 122 -6.53 -5.97 11.53
CA MET A 122 -5.91 -6.77 10.49
C MET A 122 -6.76 -8.01 10.25
N HIS A 123 -6.98 -8.34 8.99
CA HIS A 123 -7.51 -9.64 8.58
C HIS A 123 -6.67 -10.17 7.41
N PHE A 124 -6.73 -11.48 7.21
CA PHE A 124 -6.00 -12.17 6.16
C PHE A 124 -7.00 -12.68 5.12
N ASP A 125 -6.76 -12.33 3.87
CA ASP A 125 -7.39 -12.94 2.71
C ASP A 125 -6.40 -13.94 2.08
N VAL A 126 -6.83 -14.68 1.06
CA VAL A 126 -6.01 -15.74 0.43
C VAL A 126 -4.69 -15.19 -0.14
N ASP A 127 -4.69 -13.97 -0.68
CA ASP A 127 -3.56 -13.34 -1.34
C ASP A 127 -3.10 -12.01 -0.72
N LYS A 128 -3.80 -11.51 0.32
CA LYS A 128 -3.49 -10.22 0.93
C LYS A 128 -3.69 -10.17 2.44
N LYS A 129 -2.95 -9.29 3.09
CA LYS A 129 -3.10 -8.90 4.50
C LYS A 129 -3.69 -7.50 4.52
N VAL A 130 -4.82 -7.30 5.21
CA VAL A 130 -5.54 -6.02 5.25
C VAL A 130 -5.40 -5.36 6.61
N PHE A 131 -4.96 -4.10 6.62
CA PHE A 131 -4.74 -3.30 7.82
C PHE A 131 -5.64 -2.08 7.83
N SER A 132 -6.52 -1.94 8.83
CA SER A 132 -7.39 -0.78 8.99
C SER A 132 -6.60 0.43 9.51
N VAL A 133 -6.82 1.60 8.89
CA VAL A 133 -6.11 2.86 9.23
C VAL A 133 -6.83 3.67 10.31
N ASP A 134 -8.11 3.45 10.55
CA ASP A 134 -8.89 4.24 11.50
C ASP A 134 -8.34 4.23 12.95
N GLN A 135 -7.54 3.24 13.27
CA GLN A 135 -6.90 3.09 14.58
C GLN A 135 -5.44 3.59 14.61
N ASN A 136 -4.91 4.09 13.48
CA ASN A 136 -3.56 4.63 13.41
C ASN A 136 -3.57 6.09 13.90
N ILE A 137 -3.41 6.27 15.21
CA ILE A 137 -3.45 7.58 15.86
C ILE A 137 -2.17 8.37 15.61
N ALA A 138 -1.03 7.69 15.52
CA ALA A 138 0.28 8.32 15.30
C ALA A 138 0.38 8.99 13.92
N ALA A 139 -0.38 8.53 12.94
CA ALA A 139 -0.45 9.15 11.61
C ALA A 139 -1.52 10.25 11.48
N ALA A 140 -2.28 10.57 12.54
CA ALA A 140 -3.36 11.56 12.47
C ALA A 140 -2.81 12.94 12.09
N GLY A 141 -3.45 13.60 11.11
CA GLY A 141 -2.96 14.87 10.54
C GLY A 141 -1.72 14.73 9.66
N GLY A 142 -1.28 13.49 9.38
CA GLY A 142 -0.15 13.16 8.55
C GLY A 142 -0.51 12.88 7.09
N SER A 143 0.34 12.11 6.45
CA SER A 143 0.22 11.68 5.05
C SER A 143 0.08 10.16 4.94
N ALA A 144 -0.14 9.66 3.74
CA ALA A 144 -0.10 8.23 3.47
C ALA A 144 1.26 7.60 3.84
N THR A 145 2.36 8.34 3.68
CA THR A 145 3.69 7.91 4.13
C THR A 145 3.71 7.63 5.64
N ASP A 146 3.08 8.49 6.43
CA ASP A 146 3.00 8.32 7.88
C ASP A 146 2.11 7.16 8.30
N VAL A 147 1.07 6.88 7.50
CA VAL A 147 0.25 5.67 7.67
C VAL A 147 1.08 4.42 7.40
N LEU A 148 1.80 4.40 6.27
CA LEU A 148 2.58 3.24 5.84
C LEU A 148 3.71 2.89 6.80
N LYS A 149 4.34 3.86 7.47
CA LYS A 149 5.32 3.62 8.55
C LYS A 149 4.76 2.76 9.70
N ASN A 150 3.45 2.80 9.92
CA ASN A 150 2.79 2.05 10.98
C ASN A 150 2.15 0.73 10.50
N ILE A 151 2.41 0.31 9.26
CA ILE A 151 1.89 -0.94 8.70
C ILE A 151 2.94 -2.05 8.84
N PRO A 152 2.60 -3.19 9.44
CA PRO A 152 3.49 -4.35 9.52
C PRO A 152 4.07 -4.74 8.16
N SER A 153 5.32 -5.17 8.13
CA SER A 153 6.08 -5.56 6.94
C SER A 153 6.44 -4.41 5.99
N VAL A 154 5.92 -3.21 6.19
CA VAL A 154 6.23 -2.01 5.40
C VAL A 154 7.26 -1.17 6.13
N THR A 155 8.24 -0.66 5.39
CA THR A 155 9.19 0.34 5.90
C THR A 155 9.23 1.54 4.96
N VAL A 156 9.47 2.70 5.52
CA VAL A 156 9.56 3.96 4.76
C VAL A 156 10.86 4.64 5.15
N ASP A 157 11.72 4.87 4.16
CA ASP A 157 12.99 5.56 4.39
C ASP A 157 12.80 7.08 4.64
N ASN A 158 13.89 7.76 4.95
CA ASN A 158 13.89 9.19 5.22
C ASN A 158 13.50 10.06 4.00
N GLN A 159 13.57 9.52 2.80
CA GLN A 159 13.16 10.19 1.57
C GLN A 159 11.68 9.94 1.23
N GLY A 160 11.01 9.07 1.97
CA GLY A 160 9.63 8.67 1.75
C GLY A 160 9.48 7.48 0.78
N ASN A 161 10.58 6.81 0.44
CA ASN A 161 10.51 5.59 -0.36
C ASN A 161 9.98 4.44 0.48
N VAL A 162 9.05 3.71 -0.10
CA VAL A 162 8.37 2.60 0.55
C VAL A 162 9.01 1.28 0.13
N SER A 163 9.23 0.39 1.08
CA SER A 163 9.70 -0.97 0.86
C SER A 163 8.84 -1.99 1.60
N LEU A 164 8.80 -3.21 1.09
CA LEU A 164 8.10 -4.34 1.70
C LEU A 164 9.14 -5.39 2.09
N ARG A 165 9.18 -5.77 3.38
CA ARG A 165 10.24 -6.65 3.92
C ARG A 165 11.65 -6.20 3.52
N LYS A 166 11.86 -4.86 3.47
CA LYS A 166 13.11 -4.20 3.08
C LYS A 166 13.48 -4.27 1.58
N ASP A 167 12.65 -4.86 0.74
CA ASP A 167 12.80 -4.75 -0.70
C ASP A 167 12.04 -3.51 -1.21
N GLY A 168 12.75 -2.55 -1.79
CA GLY A 168 12.21 -1.31 -2.34
C GLY A 168 11.51 -1.47 -3.69
N ASN A 169 11.60 -2.65 -4.31
CA ASN A 169 10.94 -2.94 -5.58
C ASN A 169 9.48 -3.37 -5.37
N VAL A 170 8.73 -2.54 -4.66
CA VAL A 170 7.31 -2.72 -4.36
C VAL A 170 6.47 -1.81 -5.25
N GLU A 171 5.32 -2.29 -5.70
CA GLU A 171 4.31 -1.47 -6.35
C GLU A 171 3.36 -0.87 -5.31
N VAL A 172 2.98 0.40 -5.50
CA VAL A 172 1.99 1.07 -4.64
C VAL A 172 0.78 1.43 -5.49
N TRP A 173 -0.36 0.92 -5.10
CA TRP A 173 -1.63 1.08 -5.78
C TRP A 173 -2.63 1.90 -4.95
N ILE A 174 -3.61 2.48 -5.63
CA ILE A 174 -4.72 3.19 -4.99
C ILE A 174 -6.02 2.56 -5.48
N ASN A 175 -6.83 2.03 -4.55
CA ASN A 175 -8.11 1.35 -4.84
C ASN A 175 -7.96 0.23 -5.89
N GLY A 176 -6.91 -0.59 -5.78
CA GLY A 176 -6.66 -1.71 -6.67
C GLY A 176 -6.09 -1.36 -8.04
N LYS A 177 -5.63 -0.12 -8.24
CA LYS A 177 -5.09 0.39 -9.52
C LYS A 177 -3.70 0.96 -9.33
N ALA A 178 -2.81 0.74 -10.28
CA ALA A 178 -1.44 1.28 -10.27
C ALA A 178 -1.41 2.83 -10.25
N SER A 179 -2.42 3.47 -10.84
CA SER A 179 -2.66 4.92 -10.78
C SER A 179 -1.46 5.77 -11.25
N GLY A 180 -0.59 5.23 -12.10
CA GLY A 180 0.62 5.91 -12.58
C GLY A 180 1.65 6.21 -11.48
N LEU A 181 1.56 5.57 -10.31
CA LEU A 181 2.53 5.68 -9.23
C LEU A 181 3.77 4.88 -9.58
N THR A 182 4.78 5.56 -10.08
CA THR A 182 6.10 4.98 -10.32
C THR A 182 7.02 5.17 -9.11
N ALA A 183 8.11 4.45 -9.05
CA ALA A 183 9.10 4.64 -8.01
C ALA A 183 9.65 6.08 -7.95
N ASP A 184 9.64 6.80 -9.07
CA ASP A 184 10.17 8.15 -9.17
C ASP A 184 9.23 9.21 -8.59
N ASN A 185 7.92 8.94 -8.53
CA ASN A 185 6.91 9.92 -8.08
C ASN A 185 6.15 9.49 -6.81
N ARG A 186 6.12 8.19 -6.48
CA ARG A 186 5.27 7.64 -5.40
C ARG A 186 5.53 8.27 -4.04
N ALA A 187 6.80 8.47 -3.66
CA ALA A 187 7.15 9.08 -2.38
C ALA A 187 6.50 10.45 -2.22
N GLN A 188 6.51 11.26 -3.28
CA GLN A 188 5.94 12.60 -3.27
C GLN A 188 4.42 12.60 -3.25
N VAL A 189 3.79 11.69 -4.01
CA VAL A 189 2.33 11.51 -4.02
C VAL A 189 1.85 11.07 -2.64
N LEU A 190 2.51 10.09 -2.04
CA LEU A 190 2.18 9.57 -0.72
C LEU A 190 2.37 10.63 0.37
N GLN A 191 3.41 11.47 0.28
CA GLN A 191 3.62 12.59 1.21
C GLN A 191 2.53 13.66 1.14
N GLN A 192 1.86 13.83 -0.01
CA GLN A 192 0.80 14.82 -0.19
C GLN A 192 -0.60 14.25 0.09
N MET A 193 -0.77 12.93 0.04
CA MET A 193 -2.05 12.26 0.29
C MET A 193 -2.39 12.30 1.79
N PRO A 194 -3.52 12.89 2.20
CA PRO A 194 -3.90 12.96 3.61
C PRO A 194 -4.17 11.58 4.21
N ALA A 195 -3.63 11.30 5.41
CA ALA A 195 -3.85 10.05 6.14
C ALA A 195 -5.34 9.77 6.40
N GLU A 196 -6.13 10.82 6.64
CA GLU A 196 -7.55 10.73 6.95
C GLU A 196 -8.41 10.26 5.77
N SER A 197 -7.90 10.35 4.55
CA SER A 197 -8.56 9.86 3.34
C SER A 197 -8.42 8.35 3.12
N ILE A 198 -7.60 7.66 3.93
CA ILE A 198 -7.31 6.25 3.80
C ILE A 198 -8.20 5.44 4.73
N GLU A 199 -8.80 4.37 4.22
CA GLU A 199 -9.61 3.40 4.98
C GLU A 199 -8.74 2.25 5.50
N SER A 200 -7.98 1.65 4.58
CA SER A 200 -7.13 0.50 4.88
C SER A 200 -5.92 0.44 3.94
N VAL A 201 -4.95 -0.37 4.34
CA VAL A 201 -3.80 -0.73 3.51
C VAL A 201 -3.79 -2.24 3.36
N GLU A 202 -3.70 -2.70 2.12
CA GLU A 202 -3.62 -4.12 1.78
C GLU A 202 -2.19 -4.45 1.34
N ILE A 203 -1.65 -5.52 1.88
CA ILE A 203 -0.30 -6.00 1.56
C ILE A 203 -0.41 -7.33 0.84
N MET A 204 0.07 -7.39 -0.38
CA MET A 204 0.18 -8.59 -1.20
C MET A 204 1.66 -8.91 -1.42
N THR A 205 2.21 -9.85 -0.65
CA THR A 205 3.61 -10.29 -0.80
C THR A 205 3.79 -11.19 -2.03
N ASN A 206 2.76 -11.93 -2.38
CA ASN A 206 2.70 -12.80 -3.56
C ASN A 206 1.40 -12.51 -4.33
N PRO A 207 1.30 -11.44 -5.12
CA PRO A 207 0.10 -11.15 -5.90
C PRO A 207 -0.17 -12.19 -6.97
N SER A 208 -1.46 -12.48 -7.25
CA SER A 208 -1.85 -13.47 -8.26
C SER A 208 -1.60 -12.98 -9.70
N ALA A 209 -1.68 -13.89 -10.68
CA ALA A 209 -1.48 -13.59 -12.10
C ALA A 209 -2.46 -12.54 -12.68
N LYS A 210 -3.58 -12.27 -12.00
CA LYS A 210 -4.51 -11.18 -12.32
C LYS A 210 -3.87 -9.80 -12.21
N TYR A 211 -2.89 -9.66 -11.30
CA TYR A 211 -2.21 -8.41 -11.04
C TYR A 211 -0.99 -8.22 -11.93
N ASN A 212 -0.61 -6.97 -12.18
CA ASN A 212 0.63 -6.65 -12.88
C ASN A 212 1.83 -7.26 -12.12
N PRO A 213 2.71 -8.03 -12.77
CA PRO A 213 3.87 -8.63 -12.12
C PRO A 213 4.98 -7.63 -11.78
N GLU A 214 4.84 -6.36 -12.12
CA GLU A 214 5.80 -5.31 -11.74
C GLU A 214 5.90 -5.21 -10.21
N GLY A 215 7.13 -4.95 -9.71
CA GLY A 215 7.43 -4.87 -8.29
C GLY A 215 7.72 -6.24 -7.68
N SER A 216 8.99 -6.62 -7.67
CA SER A 216 9.46 -7.94 -7.21
C SER A 216 9.14 -8.24 -5.73
N ALA A 217 9.00 -7.21 -4.89
CA ALA A 217 8.65 -7.36 -3.47
C ALA A 217 7.16 -7.59 -3.21
N GLY A 218 6.28 -7.25 -4.17
CA GLY A 218 4.84 -7.33 -4.01
C GLY A 218 4.11 -6.02 -4.26
N ILE A 219 2.86 -5.93 -3.78
CA ILE A 219 1.98 -4.77 -3.95
C ILE A 219 1.51 -4.26 -2.59
N ILE A 220 1.53 -2.95 -2.40
CA ILE A 220 0.88 -2.23 -1.32
C ILE A 220 -0.30 -1.46 -1.91
N ASN A 221 -1.53 -1.88 -1.62
CA ASN A 221 -2.73 -1.21 -2.10
C ASN A 221 -3.33 -0.31 -1.02
N ILE A 222 -3.41 0.97 -1.29
CA ILE A 222 -4.02 1.97 -0.40
C ILE A 222 -5.50 2.07 -0.77
N VAL A 223 -6.36 1.59 0.13
CA VAL A 223 -7.81 1.68 -0.04
C VAL A 223 -8.29 2.99 0.56
N MET A 224 -8.88 3.82 -0.29
CA MET A 224 -9.39 5.13 0.10
C MET A 224 -10.80 5.00 0.68
N LYS A 225 -11.12 5.82 1.68
CA LYS A 225 -12.46 5.84 2.29
C LYS A 225 -13.56 6.06 1.26
N GLN A 226 -14.52 5.16 1.28
CA GLN A 226 -15.77 5.24 0.53
C GLN A 226 -16.93 5.17 1.52
N ASN A 227 -18.02 5.85 1.20
CA ASN A 227 -19.21 5.78 2.06
C ASN A 227 -20.06 4.57 1.66
N HIS A 228 -20.34 3.70 2.63
CA HIS A 228 -21.26 2.56 2.45
C HIS A 228 -22.65 2.83 3.03
N LYS A 229 -22.97 4.08 3.40
CA LYS A 229 -24.23 4.48 4.06
C LYS A 229 -25.06 5.34 3.11
N ALA A 230 -26.34 5.02 2.97
CA ALA A 230 -27.24 5.86 2.18
C ALA A 230 -27.38 7.27 2.80
N GLY A 231 -27.38 8.30 1.95
CA GLY A 231 -27.43 9.69 2.33
C GLY A 231 -26.09 10.40 2.18
N TYR A 232 -25.89 11.48 2.90
CA TYR A 232 -24.64 12.24 2.88
C TYR A 232 -23.85 12.07 4.18
N TYR A 233 -22.55 12.05 4.05
CA TYR A 233 -21.57 11.99 5.13
C TYR A 233 -20.34 12.81 4.74
N GLY A 234 -19.72 13.48 5.68
CA GLY A 234 -18.52 14.23 5.42
C GLY A 234 -17.68 14.47 6.65
N SER A 235 -16.48 15.01 6.42
CA SER A 235 -15.57 15.42 7.47
C SER A 235 -14.80 16.67 7.09
N VAL A 236 -14.43 17.45 8.10
CA VAL A 236 -13.47 18.55 7.97
C VAL A 236 -12.35 18.31 8.96
N THR A 237 -11.11 18.41 8.51
CA THR A 237 -9.91 18.21 9.31
C THR A 237 -9.00 19.42 9.18
N GLY A 238 -8.45 19.89 10.29
CA GLY A 238 -7.41 20.91 10.33
C GLY A 238 -6.33 20.50 11.30
N GLY A 239 -5.08 20.83 10.98
CA GLY A 239 -3.95 20.51 11.86
C GLY A 239 -2.74 21.37 11.62
N ILE A 240 -1.86 21.35 12.60
CA ILE A 240 -0.56 21.98 12.56
C ILE A 240 0.51 20.95 12.92
N THR A 241 1.67 21.07 12.31
CA THR A 241 2.83 20.24 12.60
C THR A 241 4.07 21.12 12.70
N THR A 242 4.90 20.90 13.70
CA THR A 242 6.16 21.65 13.87
C THR A 242 7.30 20.67 14.09
N PRO A 243 8.33 20.62 13.22
CA PRO A 243 9.59 19.97 13.52
C PRO A 243 10.39 20.78 14.55
N ASP A 244 11.37 20.13 15.21
CA ASP A 244 12.24 20.78 16.21
C ASP A 244 12.90 22.06 15.66
N ASN A 245 13.33 22.04 14.39
CA ASN A 245 14.13 23.10 13.74
C ASN A 245 13.37 23.81 12.62
N GLY A 246 12.10 23.53 12.43
CA GLY A 246 11.37 23.95 11.22
C GLY A 246 10.29 24.96 11.45
N LYS A 247 9.75 25.44 10.35
CA LYS A 247 8.59 26.32 10.32
C LYS A 247 7.32 25.50 10.52
N LEU A 248 6.30 26.17 11.11
CA LEU A 248 4.99 25.57 11.32
C LEU A 248 4.36 25.06 10.02
N GLY A 249 4.15 23.77 9.94
CA GLY A 249 3.38 23.12 8.89
C GLY A 249 1.88 23.23 9.16
N LYS A 250 1.08 23.15 8.11
CA LYS A 250 -0.38 23.27 8.14
C LYS A 250 -0.99 22.18 7.25
N ASN A 251 -2.08 21.59 7.71
CA ASN A 251 -2.91 20.70 6.90
C ASN A 251 -4.38 21.05 7.08
N LEU A 252 -5.11 21.03 5.97
CA LEU A 252 -6.56 21.22 5.92
C LEU A 252 -7.13 20.12 5.02
N GLY A 253 -8.25 19.55 5.42
CA GLY A 253 -8.93 18.52 4.65
C GLY A 253 -10.44 18.68 4.73
N ALA A 254 -11.13 18.35 3.67
CA ALA A 254 -12.57 18.26 3.63
C ALA A 254 -13.01 17.09 2.77
N SER A 255 -14.01 16.35 3.21
CA SER A 255 -14.59 15.25 2.45
C SER A 255 -16.11 15.34 2.49
N ILE A 256 -16.75 15.06 1.37
CA ILE A 256 -18.20 14.84 1.26
C ILE A 256 -18.41 13.58 0.41
N ASN A 257 -19.32 12.75 0.90
CA ASN A 257 -19.75 11.54 0.20
C ASN A 257 -21.28 11.53 0.17
N TYR A 258 -21.84 11.08 -0.93
CA TYR A 258 -23.26 10.89 -1.13
C TYR A 258 -23.50 9.51 -1.73
N THR A 259 -24.45 8.78 -1.16
CA THR A 259 -24.83 7.44 -1.63
C THR A 259 -26.35 7.33 -1.70
N SER A 260 -26.82 6.83 -2.82
CA SER A 260 -28.22 6.48 -3.04
C SER A 260 -28.33 5.16 -3.81
N SER A 261 -29.55 4.72 -4.11
CA SER A 261 -29.76 3.50 -4.91
C SER A 261 -29.28 3.62 -6.37
N LYS A 262 -29.09 4.85 -6.89
CA LYS A 262 -28.68 5.10 -8.28
C LYS A 262 -27.34 5.77 -8.43
N VAL A 263 -26.87 6.45 -7.37
CA VAL A 263 -25.68 7.31 -7.45
C VAL A 263 -24.82 7.14 -6.20
N ASP A 264 -23.53 6.88 -6.41
CA ASP A 264 -22.50 7.07 -5.42
C ASP A 264 -21.57 8.19 -5.89
N ALA A 265 -21.38 9.22 -5.09
CA ALA A 265 -20.50 10.33 -5.42
C ALA A 265 -19.66 10.74 -4.22
N TYR A 266 -18.43 11.14 -4.46
CA TYR A 266 -17.57 11.66 -3.41
C TYR A 266 -16.63 12.74 -3.94
N ILE A 267 -16.25 13.64 -3.03
CA ILE A 267 -15.17 14.59 -3.24
C ILE A 267 -14.34 14.70 -1.95
N ASN A 268 -13.03 14.63 -2.10
CA ASN A 268 -12.06 14.85 -1.02
C ASN A 268 -11.10 15.93 -1.46
N LEU A 269 -10.91 16.92 -0.62
CA LEU A 269 -10.01 18.05 -0.82
C LEU A 269 -8.97 18.04 0.30
N GLY A 270 -7.73 18.31 -0.02
CA GLY A 270 -6.65 18.43 0.95
C GLY A 270 -5.69 19.55 0.57
N TYR A 271 -5.26 20.31 1.54
CA TYR A 271 -4.16 21.25 1.43
C TYR A 271 -3.13 20.93 2.49
N ARG A 272 -1.87 20.86 2.10
CA ARG A 272 -0.76 20.66 3.02
C ARG A 272 0.39 21.61 2.71
N ALA A 273 0.95 22.21 3.74
CA ALA A 273 2.20 22.95 3.66
C ALA A 273 3.10 22.52 4.81
N MET A 274 4.37 22.25 4.53
CA MET A 274 5.33 21.77 5.50
C MET A 274 6.73 22.28 5.17
N SER A 275 7.54 22.50 6.21
CA SER A 275 8.96 22.83 6.08
C SER A 275 9.72 22.06 7.14
N PHE A 276 10.88 21.51 6.75
CA PHE A 276 11.75 20.77 7.65
C PHE A 276 13.21 20.95 7.25
N GLU A 277 14.09 20.71 8.19
CA GLU A 277 15.52 20.69 8.01
C GLU A 277 16.02 19.25 8.05
N GLY A 278 16.86 18.91 7.08
CA GLY A 278 17.61 17.66 7.01
C GLY A 278 19.08 17.96 6.86
N GLY A 279 19.89 16.91 6.79
CA GLY A 279 21.32 17.07 6.56
C GLY A 279 22.11 15.82 6.85
N GLY A 280 23.41 15.96 6.84
CA GLY A 280 24.29 14.83 7.11
C GLY A 280 25.77 15.12 7.02
N THR A 281 26.54 14.07 7.25
CA THR A 281 28.00 14.09 7.11
C THR A 281 28.44 12.89 6.31
N THR A 282 29.42 13.11 5.42
CA THR A 282 30.09 12.04 4.68
C THR A 282 31.59 12.14 4.96
N ASN A 283 32.18 11.02 5.33
CA ASN A 283 33.62 10.87 5.46
C ASN A 283 34.07 9.80 4.46
N ARG A 284 34.84 10.22 3.45
CA ARG A 284 35.32 9.33 2.39
C ARG A 284 36.84 9.38 2.30
N LYS A 285 37.45 8.22 2.30
CA LYS A 285 38.87 8.02 1.97
C LYS A 285 38.96 7.53 0.55
N ASN A 286 39.79 8.19 -0.25
CA ASN A 286 40.07 7.83 -1.64
C ASN A 286 41.52 7.28 -1.71
N PHE A 287 41.65 6.20 -2.49
CA PHE A 287 42.93 5.52 -2.70
C PHE A 287 43.21 5.49 -4.21
N VAL A 288 44.10 6.37 -4.70
CA VAL A 288 44.42 6.50 -6.13
C VAL A 288 45.95 6.27 -6.27
N GLY A 289 46.35 5.04 -6.51
CA GLY A 289 47.78 4.68 -6.53
C GLY A 289 48.42 4.96 -5.17
N THR A 290 49.44 5.85 -5.13
CA THR A 290 50.08 6.32 -3.90
C THR A 290 49.34 7.49 -3.27
N ASP A 291 48.49 8.16 -3.99
CA ASP A 291 47.74 9.32 -3.49
C ASP A 291 46.57 8.86 -2.62
N THR A 292 46.61 9.20 -1.36
CA THR A 292 45.51 8.95 -0.45
C THR A 292 44.93 10.26 0.05
N THR A 293 43.60 10.47 -0.17
CA THR A 293 42.93 11.69 0.27
C THR A 293 41.74 11.37 1.15
N GLN A 294 41.38 12.28 2.03
CA GLN A 294 40.15 12.23 2.82
C GLN A 294 39.25 13.39 2.42
N LEU A 295 37.99 13.10 2.11
CA LEU A 295 36.94 14.08 1.95
C LEU A 295 36.01 14.05 3.16
N ILE A 296 35.87 15.19 3.81
CA ILE A 296 34.84 15.44 4.81
C ILE A 296 33.82 16.39 4.20
N GLN A 297 32.61 15.88 4.01
CA GLN A 297 31.48 16.66 3.50
C GLN A 297 30.45 16.82 4.63
N LYS A 298 29.97 18.04 4.82
CA LYS A 298 28.88 18.36 5.74
C LYS A 298 27.81 19.08 4.94
N ASN A 299 26.56 18.58 5.01
CA ASN A 299 25.44 19.21 4.33
C ASN A 299 24.29 19.51 5.32
N THR A 300 23.61 20.62 5.05
CA THR A 300 22.32 20.99 5.66
C THR A 300 21.36 21.30 4.54
N MET A 301 20.13 20.80 4.67
CA MET A 301 19.09 20.92 3.66
C MET A 301 17.83 21.48 4.33
N ASN A 302 17.33 22.60 3.81
CA ASN A 302 16.04 23.16 4.18
C ASN A 302 15.05 22.93 3.04
N THR A 303 14.03 22.15 3.32
CA THR A 303 13.00 21.83 2.35
C THR A 303 11.66 22.37 2.79
N SER A 304 10.94 23.01 1.86
CA SER A 304 9.55 23.39 2.07
C SER A 304 8.71 22.96 0.88
N PHE A 305 7.51 22.48 1.15
CA PHE A 305 6.55 22.17 0.12
C PHE A 305 5.15 22.64 0.51
N SER A 306 4.33 22.93 -0.50
CA SER A 306 2.91 23.15 -0.33
C SER A 306 2.16 22.57 -1.53
N GLY A 307 0.98 22.01 -1.29
CA GLY A 307 0.21 21.41 -2.37
C GLY A 307 -1.26 21.26 -2.01
N LEU A 308 -2.05 21.20 -3.08
CA LEU A 308 -3.46 20.85 -3.08
C LEU A 308 -3.61 19.41 -3.60
N PHE A 309 -4.45 18.64 -2.94
CA PHE A 309 -4.91 17.33 -3.36
C PHE A 309 -6.41 17.37 -3.53
N MET A 310 -6.90 16.83 -4.64
CA MET A 310 -8.32 16.66 -4.91
C MET A 310 -8.55 15.24 -5.42
N ARG A 311 -9.55 14.55 -4.86
CA ARG A 311 -10.05 13.28 -5.37
C ARG A 311 -11.55 13.37 -5.50
N ALA A 312 -12.09 12.96 -6.64
CA ALA A 312 -13.52 12.95 -6.89
C ALA A 312 -13.91 11.66 -7.63
N GLY A 313 -15.14 11.23 -7.43
CA GLY A 313 -15.68 10.09 -8.16
C GLY A 313 -17.18 10.09 -8.15
N PHE A 314 -17.72 9.49 -9.20
CA PHE A 314 -19.15 9.39 -9.47
C PHE A 314 -19.42 8.02 -10.10
N ASP A 315 -20.21 7.18 -9.42
CA ASP A 315 -20.71 5.92 -9.95
C ASP A 315 -22.21 6.05 -10.20
N TYR A 316 -22.65 5.68 -11.40
CA TYR A 316 -24.05 5.66 -11.78
C TYR A 316 -24.51 4.22 -12.00
N HIS A 317 -25.47 3.77 -11.20
CA HIS A 317 -26.09 2.47 -11.33
C HIS A 317 -27.22 2.57 -12.36
N LEU A 318 -26.93 2.18 -13.61
CA LEU A 318 -27.88 2.16 -14.71
C LEU A 318 -29.06 1.26 -14.33
N ASP A 319 -28.77 0.11 -13.80
CA ASP A 319 -29.68 -0.88 -13.24
C ASP A 319 -29.00 -1.72 -12.16
N LYS A 320 -29.59 -2.87 -11.77
CA LYS A 320 -29.02 -3.76 -10.74
C LYS A 320 -27.76 -4.50 -11.19
N GLN A 321 -27.50 -4.56 -12.48
CA GLN A 321 -26.43 -5.32 -13.10
C GLN A 321 -25.33 -4.40 -13.67
N ASN A 322 -25.67 -3.18 -14.04
CA ASN A 322 -24.80 -2.27 -14.78
C ASN A 322 -24.45 -1.03 -13.97
N THR A 323 -23.16 -0.77 -13.81
CA THR A 323 -22.64 0.45 -13.19
C THR A 323 -21.58 1.07 -14.09
N VAL A 324 -21.67 2.37 -14.29
CA VAL A 324 -20.63 3.17 -14.95
C VAL A 324 -20.05 4.12 -13.92
N GLY A 325 -18.73 4.13 -13.79
CA GLY A 325 -18.01 4.96 -12.85
C GLY A 325 -17.01 5.89 -13.56
N LEU A 326 -16.93 7.13 -13.07
CA LEU A 326 -15.88 8.08 -13.42
C LEU A 326 -15.22 8.53 -12.13
N SER A 327 -13.91 8.38 -12.03
CA SER A 327 -13.17 8.79 -10.84
C SER A 327 -11.81 9.34 -11.21
N GLY A 328 -11.22 10.09 -10.31
CA GLY A 328 -9.87 10.54 -10.49
C GLY A 328 -9.34 11.30 -9.29
N PHE A 329 -8.04 11.56 -9.33
CA PHE A 329 -7.41 12.49 -8.41
C PHE A 329 -6.50 13.45 -9.15
N GLY A 330 -6.35 14.63 -8.58
CA GLY A 330 -5.43 15.65 -9.05
C GLY A 330 -4.60 16.19 -7.89
N MET A 331 -3.36 16.55 -8.19
CA MET A 331 -2.48 17.23 -7.25
C MET A 331 -1.79 18.39 -7.97
N ALA A 332 -1.65 19.50 -7.23
CA ALA A 332 -0.85 20.63 -7.67
C ALA A 332 0.00 21.07 -6.49
N GLY A 333 1.32 20.97 -6.64
CA GLY A 333 2.25 21.28 -5.57
C GLY A 333 3.46 22.06 -6.05
N LYS A 334 4.05 22.79 -5.12
CA LYS A 334 5.34 23.49 -5.32
C LYS A 334 6.25 23.19 -4.14
N GLY A 335 7.53 23.03 -4.43
CA GLY A 335 8.58 22.80 -3.45
C GLY A 335 9.75 23.72 -3.64
N ASN A 336 10.38 24.10 -2.53
CA ASN A 336 11.65 24.79 -2.53
C ASN A 336 12.64 23.99 -1.69
N GLN A 337 13.87 23.92 -2.12
CA GLN A 337 14.95 23.25 -1.42
C GLN A 337 16.20 24.12 -1.44
N ASN A 338 16.75 24.38 -0.28
CA ASN A 338 18.04 25.05 -0.14
C ASN A 338 18.98 24.07 0.57
N THR A 339 20.09 23.71 -0.09
CA THR A 339 21.12 22.83 0.46
C THR A 339 22.43 23.59 0.54
N SER A 340 23.03 23.59 1.72
CA SER A 340 24.41 24.08 1.92
C SER A 340 25.32 22.89 2.11
N ILE A 341 26.36 22.81 1.32
CA ILE A 341 27.35 21.73 1.33
C ILE A 341 28.71 22.36 1.61
N GLN A 342 29.44 21.82 2.59
CA GLN A 342 30.79 22.17 2.91
C GLN A 342 31.68 20.95 2.69
N ASN A 343 32.72 21.11 1.86
CA ASN A 343 33.63 20.05 1.45
C ASN A 343 35.05 20.44 1.77
N VAL A 344 35.72 19.61 2.58
CA VAL A 344 37.13 19.72 2.84
C VAL A 344 37.82 18.44 2.41
N GLN A 345 38.70 18.53 1.42
CA GLN A 345 39.51 17.42 0.96
C GLN A 345 40.93 17.65 1.39
N SER A 346 41.52 16.70 2.13
CA SER A 346 42.88 16.75 2.64
C SER A 346 43.68 15.57 2.11
N ASP A 347 44.98 15.76 1.97
CA ASP A 347 45.90 14.67 1.78
C ASP A 347 46.06 13.91 3.09
N LEU A 348 46.02 12.58 3.10
CA LEU A 348 46.02 11.76 4.32
C LEU A 348 47.40 11.66 4.95
N ALA A 349 48.49 11.87 4.20
CA ALA A 349 49.83 11.80 4.70
C ALA A 349 50.25 13.10 5.39
N THR A 350 49.90 14.23 4.78
CA THR A 350 50.28 15.56 5.28
C THR A 350 49.19 16.23 6.12
N LEU A 351 47.96 15.76 6.05
CA LEU A 351 46.74 16.35 6.62
C LEU A 351 46.42 17.76 6.13
N LEU A 352 47.14 18.23 5.11
CA LEU A 352 46.90 19.55 4.52
C LEU A 352 45.68 19.54 3.60
N PRO A 353 44.83 20.57 3.65
CA PRO A 353 43.72 20.72 2.72
C PRO A 353 44.22 20.89 1.30
N THR A 354 43.79 20.04 0.39
CA THR A 354 44.06 20.13 -1.05
C THR A 354 42.92 20.83 -1.79
N ARG A 355 41.72 20.81 -1.22
CA ARG A 355 40.53 21.51 -1.71
C ARG A 355 39.59 21.84 -0.55
N ASP A 356 39.11 23.05 -0.49
CA ASP A 356 38.11 23.53 0.49
C ASP A 356 37.09 24.39 -0.23
N TYR A 357 35.86 23.87 -0.35
CA TYR A 357 34.83 24.62 -1.03
C TYR A 357 33.47 24.49 -0.35
N SER A 358 32.71 25.58 -0.45
CA SER A 358 31.31 25.63 -0.06
C SER A 358 30.43 25.65 -1.32
N GLN A 359 29.32 24.97 -1.27
CA GLN A 359 28.32 25.00 -2.34
C GLN A 359 26.93 25.27 -1.74
N VAL A 360 26.20 26.18 -2.38
CA VAL A 360 24.81 26.48 -2.02
C VAL A 360 23.95 26.12 -3.24
N ASN A 361 23.04 25.17 -3.03
CA ASN A 361 22.08 24.72 -4.04
C ASN A 361 20.72 25.29 -3.66
N THR A 362 20.14 26.10 -4.53
CA THR A 362 18.79 26.63 -4.40
C THR A 362 17.92 26.06 -5.50
N GLY A 363 16.90 25.32 -5.11
CA GLY A 363 15.97 24.69 -6.04
C GLY A 363 14.53 25.10 -5.77
N ASN A 364 13.77 25.30 -6.84
CA ASN A 364 12.32 25.43 -6.77
C ASN A 364 11.68 24.59 -7.88
N GLY A 365 10.48 24.08 -7.62
CA GLY A 365 9.80 23.26 -8.63
C GLY A 365 8.32 23.08 -8.38
N THR A 366 7.64 22.72 -9.46
CA THR A 366 6.23 22.36 -9.48
C THR A 366 6.04 20.88 -9.79
N ARG A 367 4.97 20.29 -9.30
CA ARG A 367 4.70 18.84 -9.43
C ARG A 367 3.20 18.60 -9.58
N PRO A 368 2.59 18.99 -10.71
CA PRO A 368 1.21 18.64 -11.00
C PRO A 368 1.10 17.16 -11.34
N SER A 369 -0.03 16.57 -10.95
CA SER A 369 -0.34 15.18 -11.18
C SER A 369 -1.83 15.03 -11.42
N LEU A 370 -2.22 14.24 -12.40
CA LEU A 370 -3.62 13.95 -12.73
C LEU A 370 -3.76 12.46 -13.05
N ASN A 371 -4.77 11.84 -12.45
CA ASN A 371 -5.21 10.50 -12.79
C ASN A 371 -6.72 10.50 -13.00
N LEU A 372 -7.19 9.89 -14.09
CA LEU A 372 -8.59 9.75 -14.45
C LEU A 372 -8.89 8.29 -14.74
N ASN A 373 -10.02 7.78 -14.28
CA ASN A 373 -10.46 6.42 -14.49
C ASN A 373 -11.91 6.41 -14.95
N LEU A 374 -12.17 5.67 -16.00
CA LEU A 374 -13.50 5.32 -16.47
C LEU A 374 -13.71 3.82 -16.27
N ASP A 375 -14.73 3.46 -15.52
CA ASP A 375 -15.03 2.09 -15.14
C ASP A 375 -16.40 1.67 -15.67
N TYR A 376 -16.50 0.46 -16.20
CA TYR A 376 -17.77 -0.20 -16.46
C TYR A 376 -17.78 -1.55 -15.76
N HIS A 377 -18.82 -1.80 -14.99
CA HIS A 377 -19.04 -3.05 -14.28
C HIS A 377 -20.39 -3.66 -14.70
N HIS A 378 -20.37 -4.94 -15.09
CA HIS A 378 -21.56 -5.71 -15.43
C HIS A 378 -21.61 -7.01 -14.62
N ASP A 379 -22.68 -7.21 -13.85
CA ASP A 379 -22.98 -8.48 -13.17
C ASP A 379 -23.88 -9.34 -14.06
N PHE A 380 -23.39 -10.50 -14.53
CA PHE A 380 -24.18 -11.43 -15.37
C PHE A 380 -25.26 -12.15 -14.57
N ASP A 381 -24.95 -12.47 -13.32
CA ASP A 381 -25.83 -13.26 -12.46
C ASP A 381 -25.70 -12.85 -10.97
N LYS A 382 -26.58 -13.43 -10.14
CA LYS A 382 -26.51 -13.24 -8.68
C LYS A 382 -25.41 -14.08 -8.01
N LYS A 383 -24.74 -14.95 -8.76
CA LYS A 383 -23.70 -15.86 -8.24
C LYS A 383 -22.33 -15.21 -8.18
N GLY A 384 -22.13 -14.05 -8.82
CA GLY A 384 -20.90 -13.28 -8.81
C GLY A 384 -20.06 -13.38 -10.09
N SER A 385 -20.66 -13.85 -11.21
CA SER A 385 -20.03 -13.73 -12.54
C SER A 385 -20.15 -12.30 -13.02
N ASN A 386 -19.03 -11.68 -13.40
CA ASN A 386 -18.98 -10.27 -13.76
C ASN A 386 -17.97 -9.97 -14.87
N LEU A 387 -18.13 -8.80 -15.48
CA LEU A 387 -17.18 -8.19 -16.40
C LEU A 387 -16.86 -6.78 -15.91
N ILE A 388 -15.58 -6.47 -15.82
CA ILE A 388 -15.09 -5.14 -15.45
C ILE A 388 -14.20 -4.65 -16.57
N ALA A 389 -14.52 -3.48 -17.13
CA ALA A 389 -13.66 -2.76 -18.06
C ALA A 389 -13.21 -1.47 -17.41
N ASN A 390 -11.91 -1.18 -17.46
CA ASN A 390 -11.32 0.03 -16.93
C ASN A 390 -10.44 0.71 -17.99
N LEU A 391 -10.58 2.02 -18.11
CA LEU A 391 -9.67 2.87 -18.88
C LEU A 391 -9.11 3.92 -17.93
N SER A 392 -7.80 3.93 -17.75
CA SER A 392 -7.08 4.84 -16.87
C SER A 392 -6.12 5.71 -17.66
N TYR A 393 -6.14 7.01 -17.39
CA TYR A 393 -5.17 7.98 -17.91
C TYR A 393 -4.46 8.63 -16.74
N SER A 394 -3.12 8.63 -16.78
CA SER A 394 -2.27 9.27 -15.79
C SER A 394 -1.31 10.26 -16.46
N ASN A 395 -1.13 11.41 -15.84
CA ASN A 395 -0.11 12.39 -16.21
C ASN A 395 0.57 12.94 -14.95
N HIS A 396 1.91 12.87 -14.94
CA HIS A 396 2.73 13.36 -13.83
C HIS A 396 3.83 14.25 -14.41
N ASP A 397 3.76 15.53 -14.11
CA ASP A 397 4.76 16.47 -14.55
C ASP A 397 5.64 16.94 -13.39
N ARG A 398 6.87 17.24 -13.66
CA ARG A 398 7.82 17.82 -12.71
C ARG A 398 8.65 18.87 -13.45
N GLY A 399 8.48 20.12 -13.05
CA GLY A 399 9.33 21.21 -13.50
C GLY A 399 10.15 21.76 -12.36
N GLY A 400 11.40 22.17 -12.61
CA GLY A 400 12.22 22.75 -11.56
C GLY A 400 13.40 23.56 -12.12
N ASN A 401 13.73 24.61 -11.37
CA ASN A 401 14.91 25.43 -11.58
C ASN A 401 15.84 25.23 -10.39
N ASN A 402 17.09 24.91 -10.64
CA ASN A 402 18.13 24.76 -9.64
C ASN A 402 19.31 25.67 -9.95
N THR A 403 19.83 26.32 -8.92
CA THR A 403 21.05 27.11 -9.01
C THR A 403 22.09 26.51 -8.06
N TYR A 404 23.27 26.27 -8.56
CA TYR A 404 24.41 25.70 -7.82
C TYR A 404 25.51 26.75 -7.79
N LEU A 405 25.70 27.39 -6.65
CA LEU A 405 26.76 28.35 -6.40
C LEU A 405 27.89 27.69 -5.60
N GLN A 406 29.05 27.54 -6.21
CA GLN A 406 30.23 26.95 -5.57
C GLN A 406 31.33 27.99 -5.44
N ASN A 407 31.94 28.06 -4.24
CA ASN A 407 33.08 28.92 -3.93
C ASN A 407 34.22 28.04 -3.40
N ASP A 408 35.36 28.00 -4.08
CA ASP A 408 36.54 27.30 -3.64
C ASP A 408 37.47 28.25 -2.87
N ALA A 409 37.71 27.97 -1.59
CA ALA A 409 38.50 28.83 -0.70
C ALA A 409 39.98 28.82 -1.01
N ILE A 410 40.53 27.75 -1.62
CA ILE A 410 41.94 27.59 -1.98
C ILE A 410 42.22 28.20 -3.34
N SER A 411 41.50 27.75 -4.37
CA SER A 411 41.69 28.24 -5.76
C SER A 411 41.06 29.60 -6.03
N LYS A 412 40.18 30.08 -5.14
CA LYS A 412 39.36 31.31 -5.32
C LYS A 412 38.40 31.21 -6.49
N ALA A 413 38.21 30.04 -7.07
CA ALA A 413 37.28 29.85 -8.19
C ALA A 413 35.82 29.91 -7.71
N ILE A 414 34.99 30.57 -8.51
CA ILE A 414 33.55 30.64 -8.28
C ILE A 414 32.87 30.03 -9.50
N SER A 415 31.97 29.09 -9.28
CA SER A 415 31.10 28.52 -10.32
C SER A 415 29.64 28.77 -9.94
N ASN A 416 28.82 29.17 -10.92
CA ASN A 416 27.40 29.40 -10.75
C ASN A 416 26.64 28.75 -11.91
N ILE A 417 26.08 27.58 -11.66
CA ILE A 417 25.33 26.79 -12.64
C ILE A 417 23.84 26.96 -12.38
N THR A 418 23.10 27.37 -13.41
CA THR A 418 21.63 27.34 -13.41
C THR A 418 21.16 26.18 -14.28
N GLN A 419 20.34 25.31 -13.73
CA GLN A 419 19.80 24.12 -14.38
C GLN A 419 18.27 24.16 -14.36
N ILE A 420 17.65 23.96 -15.50
CA ILE A 420 16.21 23.81 -15.68
C ILE A 420 15.95 22.35 -16.04
N THR A 421 15.08 21.70 -15.28
CA THR A 421 14.67 20.31 -15.52
C THR A 421 13.17 20.25 -15.65
N ASP A 422 12.69 19.66 -16.76
CA ASP A 422 11.29 19.34 -16.98
C ASP A 422 11.16 17.85 -17.27
N SER A 423 10.23 17.20 -16.56
CA SER A 423 9.93 15.79 -16.76
C SER A 423 8.42 15.60 -16.86
N LYS A 424 7.99 14.84 -17.85
CA LYS A 424 6.61 14.50 -18.10
C LYS A 424 6.48 12.97 -18.23
N ASN A 425 5.59 12.38 -17.45
CA ASN A 425 5.24 10.98 -17.54
C ASN A 425 3.76 10.84 -17.82
N THR A 426 3.41 10.26 -18.96
CA THR A 426 2.03 10.01 -19.38
C THR A 426 1.82 8.52 -19.57
N GLU A 427 0.72 8.00 -19.07
CA GLU A 427 0.38 6.58 -19.14
C GLU A 427 -1.10 6.42 -19.45
N LEU A 428 -1.41 5.51 -20.36
CA LEU A 428 -2.76 5.06 -20.69
C LEU A 428 -2.84 3.56 -20.46
N GLU A 429 -3.71 3.14 -19.55
CA GLU A 429 -3.98 1.73 -19.24
C GLU A 429 -5.41 1.38 -19.69
N PHE A 430 -5.53 0.27 -20.39
CA PHE A 430 -6.83 -0.40 -20.61
C PHE A 430 -6.78 -1.78 -19.98
N LYS A 431 -7.79 -2.11 -19.18
CA LYS A 431 -7.93 -3.39 -18.51
C LYS A 431 -9.34 -3.96 -18.67
N LEU A 432 -9.45 -5.25 -18.99
CA LEU A 432 -10.68 -6.00 -19.10
C LEU A 432 -10.56 -7.26 -18.27
N ASP A 433 -11.39 -7.39 -17.24
CA ASP A 433 -11.44 -8.53 -16.32
C ASP A 433 -12.80 -9.24 -16.46
N TYR A 434 -12.77 -10.53 -16.72
CA TYR A 434 -13.95 -11.39 -16.75
C TYR A 434 -13.83 -12.46 -15.66
N THR A 435 -14.81 -12.50 -14.77
CA THR A 435 -14.95 -13.51 -13.72
C THR A 435 -16.14 -14.40 -14.05
N ASN A 436 -15.92 -15.69 -14.14
CA ASN A 436 -16.96 -16.71 -14.30
C ASN A 436 -17.01 -17.60 -13.05
N LYS A 437 -18.05 -17.46 -12.27
CA LYS A 437 -18.30 -18.30 -11.11
C LYS A 437 -18.98 -19.59 -11.54
N LEU A 438 -18.19 -20.61 -11.83
CA LEU A 438 -18.64 -21.92 -12.33
C LEU A 438 -19.51 -22.66 -11.31
N SER A 439 -19.18 -22.51 -10.02
CA SER A 439 -19.96 -23.00 -8.87
C SER A 439 -19.76 -22.09 -7.66
N GLU A 440 -20.38 -22.39 -6.52
CA GLU A 440 -20.13 -21.65 -5.28
C GLU A 440 -18.67 -21.73 -4.86
N ASN A 441 -18.00 -22.82 -5.17
CA ASN A 441 -16.62 -23.11 -4.75
C ASN A 441 -15.59 -22.99 -5.88
N THR A 442 -16.01 -22.69 -7.12
CA THR A 442 -15.09 -22.69 -8.27
C THR A 442 -15.28 -21.47 -9.12
N LYS A 443 -14.19 -20.74 -9.38
CA LYS A 443 -14.16 -19.59 -10.27
C LYS A 443 -13.05 -19.68 -11.30
N LEU A 444 -13.33 -19.14 -12.48
CA LEU A 444 -12.38 -18.88 -13.54
C LEU A 444 -12.33 -17.37 -13.76
N GLU A 445 -11.15 -16.78 -13.70
CA GLU A 445 -10.95 -15.38 -14.03
C GLU A 445 -10.02 -15.31 -15.24
N SER A 446 -10.29 -14.42 -16.16
CA SER A 446 -9.45 -14.15 -17.32
C SER A 446 -9.51 -12.67 -17.66
N GLY A 447 -8.47 -12.16 -18.27
CA GLY A 447 -8.46 -10.75 -18.62
C GLY A 447 -7.35 -10.37 -19.58
N TRP A 448 -7.44 -9.12 -20.00
CA TRP A 448 -6.49 -8.45 -20.88
C TRP A 448 -6.09 -7.11 -20.24
N GLN A 449 -4.82 -6.75 -20.37
CA GLN A 449 -4.29 -5.45 -19.97
C GLN A 449 -3.36 -4.92 -21.05
N SER A 450 -3.47 -3.62 -21.34
CA SER A 450 -2.56 -2.90 -22.24
C SER A 450 -2.16 -1.60 -21.59
N ASP A 451 -0.86 -1.41 -21.39
CA ASP A 451 -0.28 -0.22 -20.80
C ASP A 451 0.61 0.43 -21.85
N VAL A 452 0.38 1.71 -22.11
CA VAL A 452 1.20 2.54 -23.02
C VAL A 452 1.68 3.73 -22.24
N SER A 453 2.99 3.86 -22.05
CA SER A 453 3.59 4.99 -21.34
C SER A 453 4.65 5.71 -22.15
N ASN A 454 4.72 7.03 -21.99
CA ASN A 454 5.76 7.88 -22.49
C ASN A 454 6.35 8.68 -21.34
N ARG A 455 7.67 8.65 -21.22
CA ARG A 455 8.43 9.43 -20.24
C ARG A 455 9.40 10.34 -20.97
N LEU A 456 9.17 11.63 -20.83
CA LEU A 456 10.03 12.66 -21.41
C LEU A 456 10.73 13.40 -20.26
N SER A 457 12.05 13.51 -20.33
CA SER A 457 12.85 14.34 -19.42
C SER A 457 13.75 15.26 -20.23
N THR A 458 13.73 16.55 -19.93
CA THR A 458 14.64 17.53 -20.50
C THR A 458 15.40 18.21 -19.38
N THR A 459 16.70 18.40 -19.58
CA THR A 459 17.55 19.13 -18.65
C THR A 459 18.40 20.08 -19.47
N SER A 460 18.36 21.36 -19.14
CA SER A 460 19.22 22.36 -19.75
C SER A 460 19.95 23.17 -18.68
N GLY A 461 21.15 23.58 -18.93
CA GLY A 461 21.94 24.34 -17.99
C GLY A 461 22.88 25.33 -18.62
N VAL A 462 23.18 26.37 -17.85
CA VAL A 462 24.15 27.39 -18.18
C VAL A 462 25.12 27.55 -17.02
N ASP A 463 26.40 27.43 -17.28
CA ASP A 463 27.44 27.81 -16.34
C ASP A 463 27.73 29.29 -16.50
N ASN A 464 27.42 30.08 -15.47
CA ASN A 464 27.67 31.53 -15.46
C ASN A 464 28.90 31.77 -14.57
N PRO A 465 30.10 31.83 -15.10
CA PRO A 465 31.26 32.18 -14.30
C PRO A 465 31.09 33.60 -13.75
N THR A 466 31.03 33.73 -12.44
CA THR A 466 30.93 35.05 -11.82
C THR A 466 32.21 35.81 -12.02
N ALA A 467 32.01 37.02 -12.52
CA ALA A 467 33.02 37.96 -12.94
C ALA A 467 33.97 38.46 -11.85
N SER A 468 34.91 37.64 -11.38
CA SER A 468 36.10 38.19 -10.74
C SER A 468 37.28 38.39 -11.74
N ASN A 469 37.16 37.98 -13.03
CA ASN A 469 38.15 38.14 -14.08
C ASN A 469 37.55 38.67 -15.37
N LEU A 470 36.82 39.79 -15.30
CA LEU A 470 36.22 40.48 -16.44
C LEU A 470 37.22 41.26 -17.30
N LEU A 471 38.40 40.73 -17.53
CA LEU A 471 39.38 41.38 -18.37
C LEU A 471 39.86 40.57 -19.57
N THR A 472 39.21 39.58 -20.05
CA THR A 472 39.46 39.09 -21.42
C THR A 472 38.40 38.06 -21.85
N SER A 473 37.81 38.36 -22.98
CA SER A 473 37.03 37.48 -23.86
C SER A 473 35.66 37.05 -23.36
N SER A 474 34.67 37.36 -24.18
CA SER A 474 33.40 36.68 -24.30
C SER A 474 33.65 35.19 -24.61
N ILE A 475 33.95 34.40 -23.60
CA ILE A 475 33.94 32.96 -23.73
C ILE A 475 32.47 32.58 -23.70
N ASP A 476 31.98 31.99 -24.77
CA ASP A 476 30.68 31.36 -24.85
C ASP A 476 30.51 30.43 -23.64
N ILE A 477 29.58 30.78 -22.79
CA ILE A 477 29.26 30.01 -21.58
C ILE A 477 28.77 28.64 -22.03
N PRO A 478 29.37 27.51 -21.59
CA PRO A 478 28.97 26.20 -22.03
C PRO A 478 27.54 25.95 -21.61
N SER A 479 26.61 26.00 -22.54
CA SER A 479 25.25 25.53 -22.34
C SER A 479 25.19 24.03 -22.67
N TYR A 480 24.51 23.29 -21.86
CA TYR A 480 24.19 21.91 -22.16
C TYR A 480 22.67 21.73 -22.24
N TYR A 481 22.26 20.80 -23.09
CA TYR A 481 20.88 20.42 -23.25
C TYR A 481 20.81 18.93 -23.44
N ASP A 482 20.01 18.28 -22.60
CA ASP A 482 19.78 16.86 -22.63
C ASP A 482 18.29 16.59 -22.68
N LYS A 483 17.87 15.76 -23.63
CA LYS A 483 16.50 15.28 -23.76
C LYS A 483 16.49 13.76 -23.82
N PHE A 484 15.80 13.14 -22.91
CA PHE A 484 15.59 11.70 -22.83
C PHE A 484 14.12 11.39 -23.01
N ASN A 485 13.79 10.60 -24.05
CA ASN A 485 12.46 10.10 -24.30
C ASN A 485 12.46 8.58 -24.18
N TYR A 486 11.54 8.04 -23.38
CA TYR A 486 11.38 6.62 -23.18
C TYR A 486 9.92 6.22 -23.40
N ASP A 487 9.70 5.45 -24.47
CA ASP A 487 8.40 4.87 -24.84
C ASP A 487 8.35 3.43 -24.40
N GLU A 488 7.28 3.05 -23.74
CA GLU A 488 7.07 1.70 -23.21
C GLU A 488 5.66 1.21 -23.49
N GLN A 489 5.52 -0.05 -23.91
CA GLN A 489 4.23 -0.69 -24.09
C GLN A 489 4.27 -2.10 -23.49
N ILE A 490 3.23 -2.45 -22.76
CA ILE A 490 3.02 -3.78 -22.17
C ILE A 490 1.65 -4.26 -22.59
N HIS A 491 1.59 -5.44 -23.19
CA HIS A 491 0.34 -6.12 -23.52
C HIS A 491 0.32 -7.47 -22.83
N ALA A 492 -0.73 -7.73 -22.08
CA ALA A 492 -0.81 -8.93 -21.25
C ALA A 492 -2.17 -9.62 -21.35
N ALA A 493 -2.14 -10.93 -21.35
CA ALA A 493 -3.31 -11.78 -21.15
C ALA A 493 -3.08 -12.65 -19.90
N TYR A 494 -4.11 -12.84 -19.09
CA TYR A 494 -4.02 -13.71 -17.94
C TYR A 494 -5.25 -14.61 -17.77
N MET A 495 -5.03 -15.72 -17.07
CA MET A 495 -6.08 -16.62 -16.62
C MET A 495 -5.75 -17.14 -15.23
N THR A 496 -6.75 -17.19 -14.34
CA THR A 496 -6.65 -17.83 -13.04
C THR A 496 -7.82 -18.78 -12.84
N PHE A 497 -7.54 -19.95 -12.29
CA PHE A 497 -8.53 -20.95 -11.93
C PHE A 497 -8.41 -21.23 -10.44
N GLY A 498 -9.50 -21.01 -9.70
CA GLY A 498 -9.56 -21.24 -8.26
C GLY A 498 -10.70 -22.18 -7.90
N SER A 499 -10.45 -23.09 -6.97
CA SER A 499 -11.48 -23.99 -6.45
C SER A 499 -11.24 -24.36 -4.98
N ARG A 500 -12.35 -24.62 -4.29
CA ARG A 500 -12.35 -25.10 -2.90
C ARG A 500 -12.97 -26.50 -2.83
N PHE A 501 -12.24 -27.42 -2.23
CA PHE A 501 -12.68 -28.78 -1.94
C PHE A 501 -12.60 -29.01 -0.42
N ASP A 502 -13.72 -28.95 0.27
CA ASP A 502 -13.80 -29.06 1.71
C ASP A 502 -12.80 -28.08 2.39
N LYS A 503 -11.72 -28.60 2.95
CA LYS A 503 -10.68 -27.86 3.67
C LYS A 503 -9.55 -27.33 2.77
N LEU A 504 -9.51 -27.74 1.52
CA LEU A 504 -8.46 -27.38 0.59
C LEU A 504 -8.95 -26.34 -0.39
N THR A 505 -8.28 -25.19 -0.45
CA THR A 505 -8.49 -24.15 -1.47
C THR A 505 -7.23 -24.01 -2.28
N PHE A 506 -7.34 -23.98 -3.59
CA PHE A 506 -6.21 -23.70 -4.46
C PHE A 506 -6.55 -22.69 -5.54
N GLN A 507 -5.55 -21.99 -6.02
CA GLN A 507 -5.63 -21.11 -7.17
C GLN A 507 -4.38 -21.27 -8.02
N LEU A 508 -4.59 -21.49 -9.33
CA LEU A 508 -3.55 -21.54 -10.35
C LEU A 508 -3.72 -20.32 -11.25
N GLY A 509 -2.64 -19.66 -11.56
CA GLY A 509 -2.67 -18.50 -12.44
C GLY A 509 -1.50 -18.50 -13.42
N LEU A 510 -1.76 -18.01 -14.61
CA LEU A 510 -0.73 -17.77 -15.63
C LEU A 510 -1.02 -16.44 -16.31
N ARG A 511 0.01 -15.61 -16.41
CA ARG A 511 -0.01 -14.37 -17.17
C ARG A 511 1.09 -14.40 -18.21
N ALA A 512 0.76 -14.02 -19.43
CA ALA A 512 1.68 -13.86 -20.54
C ALA A 512 1.80 -12.36 -20.87
N GLU A 513 3.02 -11.84 -20.93
CA GLU A 513 3.28 -10.44 -21.25
C GLU A 513 4.19 -10.29 -22.46
N TYR A 514 3.84 -9.37 -23.32
CA TYR A 514 4.70 -8.82 -24.35
C TYR A 514 5.06 -7.37 -23.98
N PHE A 515 6.36 -7.14 -23.80
CA PHE A 515 6.93 -5.85 -23.44
C PHE A 515 7.75 -5.31 -24.61
N THR A 516 7.60 -4.05 -24.91
CA THR A 516 8.45 -3.33 -25.87
C THR A 516 8.82 -1.95 -25.34
N SER A 517 10.07 -1.52 -25.53
CA SER A 517 10.53 -0.20 -25.15
C SER A 517 11.49 0.40 -26.20
N LEU A 518 11.47 1.74 -26.29
CA LEU A 518 12.37 2.50 -27.14
C LEU A 518 12.86 3.73 -26.37
N SER A 519 14.18 3.93 -26.33
CA SER A 519 14.77 5.14 -25.75
C SER A 519 15.44 5.98 -26.83
N THR A 520 15.21 7.29 -26.74
CA THR A 520 15.89 8.29 -27.61
C THR A 520 16.56 9.32 -26.72
N ILE A 521 17.82 9.56 -26.94
CA ILE A 521 18.65 10.52 -26.24
C ILE A 521 19.08 11.59 -27.22
N THR A 522 18.86 12.84 -26.89
CA THR A 522 19.40 14.00 -27.64
C THR A 522 20.25 14.79 -26.67
N SER A 523 21.51 14.99 -27.00
CA SER A 523 22.44 15.79 -26.21
C SER A 523 23.04 16.88 -27.04
N ARG A 524 23.23 18.06 -26.46
CA ARG A 524 23.94 19.17 -27.04
C ARG A 524 24.86 19.81 -26.01
N THR A 525 26.08 20.05 -26.40
CA THR A 525 27.03 20.92 -25.69
C THR A 525 27.28 22.19 -26.45
N ALA A 526 27.86 23.20 -25.82
CA ALA A 526 28.14 24.49 -26.46
C ALA A 526 29.00 24.42 -27.75
N LEU A 527 29.76 23.33 -27.88
CA LEU A 527 30.75 23.11 -28.94
C LEU A 527 30.31 22.11 -30.00
N GLU A 528 29.21 21.38 -29.78
CA GLU A 528 28.77 20.29 -30.66
C GLU A 528 27.32 20.47 -31.09
N LEU A 529 27.02 20.11 -32.34
CA LEU A 529 25.67 20.00 -32.88
C LEU A 529 24.91 18.90 -32.12
N ASP A 530 23.57 18.94 -32.14
CA ASP A 530 22.71 17.95 -31.51
C ASP A 530 23.13 16.56 -31.93
N SER A 531 23.54 15.75 -30.94
CA SER A 531 23.77 14.33 -31.11
C SER A 531 22.49 13.57 -30.72
N VAL A 532 21.97 12.74 -31.63
CA VAL A 532 20.80 11.90 -31.36
C VAL A 532 21.24 10.46 -31.35
N GLN A 533 21.06 9.81 -30.20
CA GLN A 533 21.33 8.38 -30.02
C GLN A 533 20.01 7.64 -29.75
N GLN A 534 19.71 6.65 -30.53
CA GLN A 534 18.63 5.71 -30.24
C GLN A 534 19.20 4.44 -29.63
N ILE A 535 18.65 4.06 -28.48
CA ILE A 535 18.93 2.77 -27.87
C ILE A 535 18.05 1.75 -28.57
N PRO A 536 18.59 0.62 -29.04
CA PRO A 536 17.81 -0.38 -29.76
C PRO A 536 16.56 -0.80 -29.02
N ARG A 537 15.47 -0.97 -29.76
CA ARG A 537 14.18 -1.43 -29.23
C ARG A 537 14.35 -2.76 -28.53
N LYS A 538 13.88 -2.83 -27.29
CA LYS A 538 13.82 -4.11 -26.54
C LYS A 538 12.44 -4.71 -26.74
N ASN A 539 12.36 -5.98 -27.12
CA ASN A 539 11.12 -6.75 -27.24
C ASN A 539 11.29 -8.01 -26.42
N LEU A 540 10.47 -8.20 -25.40
CA LEU A 540 10.55 -9.30 -24.47
C LEU A 540 9.18 -9.97 -24.34
N PHE A 541 9.16 -11.30 -24.33
CA PHE A 541 7.99 -12.09 -24.00
C PHE A 541 8.30 -12.92 -22.76
N HIS A 542 7.42 -12.85 -21.74
CA HIS A 542 7.62 -13.59 -20.52
C HIS A 542 6.31 -14.16 -19.96
N LEU A 543 6.42 -15.29 -19.27
CA LEU A 543 5.31 -15.95 -18.58
C LEU A 543 5.49 -15.81 -17.07
N PHE A 544 4.41 -15.41 -16.39
CA PHE A 544 4.36 -15.20 -14.94
C PHE A 544 3.37 -16.19 -14.32
N PRO A 545 3.82 -17.38 -13.92
CA PRO A 545 2.98 -18.35 -13.21
C PRO A 545 2.78 -17.91 -11.75
N SER A 546 1.61 -18.28 -11.20
CA SER A 546 1.32 -18.14 -9.78
C SER A 546 0.56 -19.37 -9.27
N PHE A 547 0.80 -19.73 -8.03
CA PHE A 547 0.17 -20.87 -7.37
C PHE A 547 -0.08 -20.56 -5.90
N TYR A 548 -1.29 -20.84 -5.43
CA TYR A 548 -1.72 -20.69 -4.04
C TYR A 548 -2.41 -21.96 -3.61
N LEU A 549 -2.09 -22.40 -2.42
CA LEU A 549 -2.71 -23.55 -1.78
C LEU A 549 -2.98 -23.21 -0.32
N THR A 550 -4.23 -23.25 0.09
CA THR A 550 -4.64 -23.03 1.49
C THR A 550 -5.32 -24.28 2.01
N TYR A 551 -4.86 -24.77 3.14
CA TYR A 551 -5.47 -25.89 3.86
C TYR A 551 -6.01 -25.39 5.20
N SER A 552 -7.33 -25.43 5.35
CA SER A 552 -8.01 -25.03 6.58
C SER A 552 -7.86 -26.14 7.61
N LEU A 553 -7.15 -25.83 8.69
CA LEU A 553 -6.92 -26.72 9.83
C LEU A 553 -8.03 -26.53 10.89
N PRO A 554 -8.21 -27.48 11.85
CA PRO A 554 -9.13 -27.29 12.96
C PRO A 554 -8.81 -26.05 13.80
N ASN A 555 -9.81 -25.55 14.53
CA ASN A 555 -9.65 -24.46 15.48
C ASN A 555 -9.13 -23.15 14.86
N SER A 556 -9.74 -22.68 13.77
CA SER A 556 -9.40 -21.42 13.10
C SER A 556 -7.92 -21.26 12.78
N SER A 557 -7.33 -22.30 12.22
CA SER A 557 -5.94 -22.30 11.74
C SER A 557 -5.91 -22.58 10.26
N GLU A 558 -4.91 -22.02 9.56
CA GLU A 558 -4.70 -22.21 8.13
C GLU A 558 -3.22 -22.41 7.84
N LEU A 559 -2.92 -23.27 6.89
CA LEU A 559 -1.61 -23.42 6.29
C LEU A 559 -1.71 -23.01 4.83
N GLN A 560 -0.89 -22.05 4.41
CA GLN A 560 -0.89 -21.52 3.04
C GLN A 560 0.47 -21.70 2.41
N PHE A 561 0.50 -22.16 1.17
CA PHE A 561 1.69 -22.20 0.33
C PHE A 561 1.47 -21.33 -0.89
N ASN A 562 2.37 -20.39 -1.13
CA ASN A 562 2.27 -19.42 -2.21
C ASN A 562 3.54 -19.43 -3.06
N TYR A 563 3.37 -19.38 -4.37
CA TYR A 563 4.42 -19.19 -5.35
C TYR A 563 4.01 -18.11 -6.35
N SER A 564 4.91 -17.19 -6.66
CA SER A 564 4.73 -16.22 -7.73
C SER A 564 6.05 -15.89 -8.41
N ASN A 565 5.98 -15.55 -9.70
CA ASN A 565 7.09 -14.99 -10.47
C ASN A 565 6.75 -13.55 -10.83
N ARG A 566 7.72 -12.64 -10.66
CA ARG A 566 7.55 -11.20 -10.82
C ARG A 566 8.73 -10.57 -11.56
N VAL A 567 8.54 -9.34 -12.01
CA VAL A 567 9.56 -8.56 -12.74
C VAL A 567 9.74 -7.20 -12.09
N ASN A 568 10.94 -6.65 -12.18
CA ASN A 568 11.18 -5.23 -11.96
C ASN A 568 11.98 -4.68 -13.16
N ARG A 569 11.35 -3.78 -13.89
CA ARG A 569 11.92 -3.19 -15.11
C ARG A 569 12.79 -1.98 -14.75
N PRO A 570 13.87 -1.73 -15.52
CA PRO A 570 14.69 -0.54 -15.31
C PRO A 570 13.86 0.73 -15.42
N ARG A 571 14.05 1.65 -14.49
CA ARG A 571 13.35 2.93 -14.42
C ARG A 571 14.01 3.96 -15.33
N GLY A 572 13.26 4.99 -15.74
CA GLY A 572 13.78 6.03 -16.64
C GLY A 572 15.07 6.68 -16.15
N GLN A 573 15.21 6.95 -14.83
CA GLN A 573 16.44 7.51 -14.26
C GLN A 573 17.60 6.49 -14.23
N GLN A 574 17.32 5.20 -14.11
CA GLN A 574 18.34 4.16 -14.10
C GLN A 574 18.97 3.94 -15.49
N ILE A 575 18.21 4.22 -16.56
CA ILE A 575 18.66 4.06 -17.94
C ILE A 575 19.10 5.38 -18.62
N ASN A 576 18.84 6.53 -17.99
CA ASN A 576 19.26 7.82 -18.51
C ASN A 576 20.76 8.04 -18.30
N PRO A 577 21.62 8.06 -19.35
CA PRO A 577 23.07 8.13 -19.20
C PRO A 577 23.60 9.54 -18.88
N PHE A 578 22.73 10.54 -18.75
CA PHE A 578 23.17 11.90 -18.47
C PHE A 578 23.76 12.02 -17.07
N LYS A 579 24.91 12.68 -17.02
CA LYS A 579 25.63 12.93 -15.79
C LYS A 579 24.96 14.05 -15.00
N ASN A 580 24.68 13.78 -13.74
CA ASN A 580 24.26 14.79 -12.79
C ASN A 580 25.50 15.46 -12.17
N PHE A 581 25.71 16.72 -12.48
CA PHE A 581 26.86 17.53 -12.04
C PHE A 581 26.56 18.40 -10.81
N SER A 582 25.46 18.17 -10.12
CA SER A 582 25.09 18.97 -8.93
C SER A 582 26.09 18.91 -7.79
N ASP A 583 26.95 17.89 -7.76
CA ASP A 583 28.10 17.75 -6.87
C ASP A 583 29.31 17.28 -7.69
N SER A 584 30.31 18.13 -7.82
CA SER A 584 31.53 17.81 -8.57
C SER A 584 32.38 16.68 -8.00
N THR A 585 32.13 16.26 -6.76
CA THR A 585 32.82 15.12 -6.10
C THR A 585 32.02 13.83 -6.16
N ASN A 586 30.73 13.89 -6.52
CA ASN A 586 29.83 12.75 -6.61
C ASN A 586 28.96 12.89 -7.87
N ILE A 587 29.34 12.22 -8.95
CA ILE A 587 28.61 12.23 -10.22
C ILE A 587 27.76 10.96 -10.33
N SER A 588 26.50 11.12 -10.75
CA SER A 588 25.60 9.98 -10.99
C SER A 588 25.05 10.00 -12.41
N TYR A 589 24.82 8.81 -12.97
CA TYR A 589 24.21 8.59 -14.28
C TYR A 589 23.63 7.20 -14.40
N GLY A 590 22.72 6.98 -15.36
CA GLY A 590 22.10 5.68 -15.63
C GLY A 590 22.89 4.86 -16.65
N ASP A 591 22.45 3.60 -16.80
CA ASP A 591 22.97 2.65 -17.79
C ASP A 591 21.85 2.23 -18.77
N PRO A 592 21.88 2.67 -20.03
CA PRO A 592 20.87 2.25 -21.00
C PRO A 592 20.90 0.77 -21.35
N GLY A 593 21.95 0.06 -20.98
CA GLY A 593 22.12 -1.38 -21.20
C GLY A 593 21.33 -2.27 -20.25
N LEU A 594 20.73 -1.72 -19.18
CA LEU A 594 20.05 -2.49 -18.13
C LEU A 594 18.97 -3.43 -18.69
N ALA A 595 18.97 -4.66 -18.17
CA ALA A 595 17.93 -5.66 -18.38
C ALA A 595 16.91 -5.66 -17.21
N PRO A 596 15.67 -6.12 -17.44
CA PRO A 596 14.75 -6.39 -16.35
C PRO A 596 15.29 -7.45 -15.40
N GLN A 597 15.05 -7.31 -14.10
CA GLN A 597 15.31 -8.36 -13.11
C GLN A 597 14.05 -9.19 -12.86
N TYR A 598 14.21 -10.50 -12.68
CA TYR A 598 13.12 -11.43 -12.43
C TYR A 598 13.25 -12.05 -11.05
N SER A 599 12.13 -12.10 -10.32
CA SER A 599 12.08 -12.65 -8.97
C SER A 599 11.11 -13.81 -8.89
N SER A 600 11.56 -14.93 -8.31
CA SER A 600 10.72 -16.05 -7.91
C SER A 600 10.57 -16.05 -6.39
N SER A 601 9.34 -16.11 -5.91
CA SER A 601 9.00 -16.06 -4.49
C SER A 601 8.26 -17.33 -4.08
N LEU A 602 8.72 -17.97 -3.02
CA LEU A 602 8.08 -19.10 -2.34
C LEU A 602 7.78 -18.69 -0.91
N GLU A 603 6.57 -18.94 -0.45
CA GLU A 603 6.17 -18.58 0.91
C GLU A 603 5.26 -19.66 1.51
N LEU A 604 5.58 -20.08 2.74
CA LEU A 604 4.77 -20.97 3.56
C LEU A 604 4.28 -20.19 4.76
N ASN A 605 2.95 -20.02 4.87
CA ASN A 605 2.31 -19.26 5.93
C ASN A 605 1.51 -20.19 6.83
N TYR A 606 1.62 -20.00 8.12
CA TYR A 606 0.72 -20.56 9.11
C TYR A 606 0.01 -19.43 9.83
N VAL A 607 -1.31 -19.43 9.79
CA VAL A 607 -2.16 -18.45 10.47
C VAL A 607 -3.00 -19.16 11.51
N LYS A 608 -3.04 -18.62 12.72
CA LYS A 608 -3.86 -19.10 13.84
C LYS A 608 -4.60 -17.94 14.46
N SER A 609 -5.92 -18.04 14.52
CA SER A 609 -6.77 -17.07 15.19
C SER A 609 -7.41 -17.68 16.44
N TRP A 610 -7.38 -16.89 17.52
CA TRP A 610 -8.11 -17.12 18.77
C TRP A 610 -9.00 -15.90 19.02
N ASP A 611 -9.88 -15.94 19.98
CA ASP A 611 -10.83 -14.86 20.27
C ASP A 611 -10.17 -13.50 20.53
N ALA A 612 -9.00 -13.49 21.14
CA ALA A 612 -8.27 -12.27 21.51
C ALA A 612 -6.88 -12.16 20.89
N GLN A 613 -6.49 -13.11 20.03
CA GLN A 613 -5.13 -13.21 19.51
C GLN A 613 -5.15 -13.75 18.09
N THR A 614 -4.27 -13.21 17.24
CA THR A 614 -3.96 -13.79 15.92
C THR A 614 -2.44 -13.88 15.79
N LEU A 615 -1.95 -15.02 15.33
CA LEU A 615 -0.55 -15.26 15.01
C LEU A 615 -0.44 -15.64 13.53
N SER A 616 0.42 -14.96 12.79
CA SER A 616 0.83 -15.34 11.44
C SER A 616 2.33 -15.58 11.44
N THR A 617 2.74 -16.72 10.94
CA THR A 617 4.14 -17.12 10.76
C THR A 617 4.37 -17.40 9.30
N SER A 618 5.34 -16.74 8.68
CA SER A 618 5.69 -16.89 7.27
C SER A 618 7.15 -17.28 7.13
N VAL A 619 7.43 -18.41 6.49
CA VAL A 619 8.78 -18.75 6.00
C VAL A 619 8.81 -18.45 4.52
N TYR A 620 9.79 -17.69 4.07
CA TYR A 620 9.85 -17.27 2.69
C TYR A 620 11.25 -17.43 2.09
N TYR A 621 11.28 -17.66 0.78
CA TYR A 621 12.48 -17.67 -0.04
C TYR A 621 12.24 -16.85 -1.31
N HIS A 622 13.06 -15.82 -1.52
CA HIS A 622 13.04 -14.98 -2.71
C HIS A 622 14.35 -15.13 -3.43
N ASN A 623 14.30 -15.42 -4.72
CA ASN A 623 15.45 -15.49 -5.60
C ASN A 623 15.26 -14.48 -6.73
N THR A 624 16.15 -13.51 -6.84
CA THR A 624 16.11 -12.47 -7.88
C THR A 624 17.34 -12.58 -8.75
N ALA A 625 17.13 -12.79 -10.04
CA ALA A 625 18.18 -12.79 -11.05
C ALA A 625 18.33 -11.41 -11.69
N ASP A 626 19.52 -11.11 -12.20
CA ASP A 626 19.86 -9.86 -12.88
C ASP A 626 19.56 -8.61 -12.06
N VAL A 627 19.91 -8.66 -10.76
CA VAL A 627 19.58 -7.62 -9.80
C VAL A 627 20.13 -6.26 -10.23
N ILE A 628 19.28 -5.26 -10.37
CA ILE A 628 19.69 -3.88 -10.69
C ILE A 628 20.16 -3.20 -9.41
N GLN A 629 21.45 -2.89 -9.35
CA GLN A 629 22.09 -2.24 -8.19
C GLN A 629 22.75 -0.94 -8.58
N ASN A 630 22.72 0.03 -7.66
CA ASN A 630 23.53 1.23 -7.74
C ASN A 630 24.97 0.89 -7.32
N VAL A 631 25.91 1.06 -8.23
CA VAL A 631 27.32 0.74 -8.03
C VAL A 631 28.16 2.01 -8.11
N ARG A 632 29.16 2.08 -7.25
CA ARG A 632 30.03 3.25 -7.12
C ARG A 632 31.48 2.85 -7.35
N TYR A 633 32.21 3.71 -8.02
CA TYR A 633 33.64 3.55 -8.22
C TYR A 633 34.34 4.90 -8.28
N LEU A 634 35.59 4.93 -7.95
CA LEU A 634 36.40 6.15 -8.00
C LEU A 634 37.00 6.32 -9.41
N ASN A 635 36.75 7.47 -10.02
CA ASN A 635 37.40 7.91 -11.26
C ASN A 635 38.23 9.17 -10.98
N GLY A 636 39.54 9.02 -10.92
CA GLY A 636 40.40 10.09 -10.37
C GLY A 636 40.06 10.40 -8.92
N LYS A 637 39.63 11.64 -8.64
CA LYS A 637 39.19 12.09 -7.31
C LYS A 637 37.65 12.19 -7.15
N THR A 638 36.92 11.86 -8.21
CA THR A 638 35.45 11.93 -8.25
C THR A 638 34.87 10.54 -8.04
N LEU A 639 33.88 10.42 -7.16
CA LEU A 639 33.10 9.20 -7.00
C LEU A 639 32.00 9.19 -8.05
N GLU A 640 32.02 8.21 -8.94
CA GLU A 640 30.97 8.01 -9.94
C GLU A 640 30.03 6.90 -9.47
N SER A 641 28.75 7.08 -9.73
CA SER A 641 27.65 6.20 -9.34
C SER A 641 26.79 5.90 -10.56
N THR A 642 26.57 4.64 -10.85
CA THR A 642 25.74 4.19 -11.98
C THR A 642 24.96 2.93 -11.59
N TYR A 643 24.15 2.42 -12.50
CA TYR A 643 23.38 1.20 -12.27
C TYR A 643 23.88 0.08 -13.16
N HIS A 644 23.88 -1.13 -12.63
CA HIS A 644 24.20 -2.35 -13.40
C HIS A 644 23.41 -3.54 -12.92
N ASN A 645 23.17 -4.52 -13.80
CA ASN A 645 22.69 -5.83 -13.41
C ASN A 645 23.83 -6.63 -12.76
N VAL A 646 23.71 -6.94 -11.47
CA VAL A 646 24.77 -7.57 -10.66
C VAL A 646 24.30 -8.92 -10.14
N GLY A 647 24.53 -9.98 -10.90
CA GLY A 647 24.33 -11.36 -10.45
C GLY A 647 22.96 -11.66 -9.85
N THR A 648 22.94 -12.56 -8.88
CA THR A 648 21.74 -13.05 -8.21
C THR A 648 21.72 -12.61 -6.75
N SER A 649 20.53 -12.26 -6.24
CA SER A 649 20.28 -12.05 -4.82
C SER A 649 19.30 -13.07 -4.29
N GLN A 650 19.58 -13.64 -3.12
CA GLN A 650 18.71 -14.59 -2.45
C GLN A 650 18.41 -14.08 -1.05
N ASN A 651 17.13 -14.16 -0.67
CA ASN A 651 16.65 -13.79 0.66
C ASN A 651 15.82 -14.94 1.22
N THR A 652 16.28 -15.52 2.32
CA THR A 652 15.54 -16.56 3.06
C THR A 652 15.21 -16.03 4.44
N GLY A 653 13.95 -16.06 4.84
CA GLY A 653 13.55 -15.44 6.10
C GLY A 653 12.34 -16.05 6.77
N LEU A 654 12.16 -15.62 8.02
CA LEU A 654 11.03 -15.92 8.89
C LEU A 654 10.40 -14.61 9.36
N GLU A 655 9.12 -14.45 9.08
CA GLU A 655 8.32 -13.32 9.57
C GLU A 655 7.28 -13.83 10.57
N LEU A 656 7.17 -13.16 11.71
CA LEU A 656 6.16 -13.40 12.72
C LEU A 656 5.33 -12.12 12.90
N ILE A 657 4.02 -12.20 12.72
CA ILE A 657 3.09 -11.13 13.02
C ILE A 657 2.15 -11.61 14.10
N SER A 658 2.14 -10.96 15.25
CA SER A 658 1.27 -11.28 16.38
C SER A 658 0.39 -10.10 16.71
N LYS A 659 -0.91 -10.35 16.81
CA LYS A 659 -1.90 -9.39 17.25
C LYS A 659 -2.56 -9.91 18.51
N ASN A 660 -2.54 -9.11 19.56
CA ASN A 660 -3.04 -9.50 20.87
C ASN A 660 -3.94 -8.42 21.44
N ARG A 661 -5.13 -8.81 21.92
CA ARG A 661 -5.98 -7.95 22.73
C ARG A 661 -5.78 -8.31 24.21
N LEU A 662 -5.03 -7.45 24.92
CA LEU A 662 -4.69 -7.67 26.33
C LEU A 662 -5.58 -6.78 27.22
N PHE A 663 -6.16 -7.36 28.25
CA PHE A 663 -6.92 -6.65 29.29
C PHE A 663 -8.06 -5.75 28.79
N ARG A 664 -8.61 -5.99 27.58
CA ARG A 664 -9.63 -5.17 26.90
C ARG A 664 -9.22 -3.70 26.61
N ILE A 665 -8.09 -3.24 27.13
CA ILE A 665 -7.62 -1.86 27.01
C ILE A 665 -6.39 -1.72 26.09
N LEU A 666 -5.68 -2.80 25.81
CA LEU A 666 -4.44 -2.80 25.03
C LEU A 666 -4.57 -3.74 23.83
N ASN A 667 -4.44 -3.19 22.62
CA ASN A 667 -4.22 -3.96 21.39
C ASN A 667 -2.75 -3.83 21.02
N LEU A 668 -2.04 -4.94 21.05
CA LEU A 668 -0.61 -5.03 20.73
C LEU A 668 -0.46 -5.74 19.39
N THR A 669 0.14 -5.06 18.41
CA THR A 669 0.57 -5.67 17.16
C THR A 669 2.10 -5.68 17.14
N SER A 670 2.67 -6.86 16.97
CA SER A 670 4.12 -7.05 16.91
C SER A 670 4.49 -7.77 15.63
N THR A 671 5.46 -7.23 14.91
CA THR A 671 6.07 -7.86 13.73
C THR A 671 7.54 -8.10 14.01
N PHE A 672 7.99 -9.30 13.77
CA PHE A 672 9.40 -9.67 13.82
C PHE A 672 9.77 -10.36 12.51
N ASN A 673 10.81 -9.90 11.85
CA ASN A 673 11.31 -10.47 10.60
C ASN A 673 12.81 -10.71 10.73
N VAL A 674 13.26 -11.93 10.50
CA VAL A 674 14.68 -12.29 10.42
C VAL A 674 14.95 -12.93 9.09
N TYR A 675 16.03 -12.51 8.40
CA TYR A 675 16.34 -13.03 7.09
C TYR A 675 17.85 -13.03 6.83
N TYR A 676 18.25 -14.01 6.06
CA TYR A 676 19.60 -14.14 5.53
C TYR A 676 19.59 -13.74 4.06
N SER A 677 20.37 -12.69 3.75
CA SER A 677 20.52 -12.15 2.40
C SER A 677 21.87 -12.51 1.83
N THR A 678 21.90 -12.88 0.55
CA THR A 678 23.12 -13.04 -0.22
C THR A 678 23.05 -12.22 -1.49
N LEU A 679 24.19 -11.70 -1.91
CA LEU A 679 24.39 -11.06 -3.21
C LEU A 679 25.64 -11.67 -3.83
N ASP A 680 25.52 -12.16 -5.07
CA ASP A 680 26.64 -12.73 -5.78
C ASP A 680 27.70 -11.69 -6.14
N SER A 681 28.94 -12.15 -6.34
CA SER A 681 29.99 -11.31 -6.93
C SER A 681 29.66 -11.01 -8.39
N ALA A 682 29.96 -9.80 -8.83
CA ALA A 682 29.78 -9.39 -10.22
C ALA A 682 30.92 -8.50 -10.69
N SER A 683 31.01 -8.34 -12.00
CA SER A 683 31.90 -7.36 -12.61
C SER A 683 31.27 -6.74 -13.84
N PHE A 684 31.57 -5.51 -14.10
CA PHE A 684 31.10 -4.79 -15.27
C PHE A 684 32.18 -3.89 -15.85
N VAL A 685 32.04 -3.53 -17.10
CA VAL A 685 32.91 -2.57 -17.77
C VAL A 685 32.23 -1.21 -17.72
N ASN A 686 32.90 -0.22 -17.13
CA ASN A 686 32.39 1.13 -17.04
C ASN A 686 32.55 1.90 -18.36
N ILE A 687 32.02 3.14 -18.45
CA ILE A 687 32.11 4.00 -19.64
C ILE A 687 33.54 4.40 -20.03
N TYR A 688 34.56 4.07 -19.24
CA TYR A 688 35.98 4.31 -19.48
C TYR A 688 36.73 3.01 -19.82
N ASP A 689 36.01 1.95 -20.22
CA ASP A 689 36.56 0.63 -20.54
C ASP A 689 37.34 -0.03 -19.39
N LYS A 690 37.04 0.34 -18.14
CA LYS A 690 37.62 -0.27 -16.95
C LYS A 690 36.70 -1.31 -16.34
N THR A 691 37.24 -2.49 -16.07
CA THR A 691 36.49 -3.53 -15.36
C THR A 691 36.40 -3.17 -13.86
N ILE A 692 35.18 -3.03 -13.35
CA ILE A 692 34.88 -2.79 -11.96
C ILE A 692 34.31 -4.06 -11.35
N GLY A 693 34.99 -4.59 -10.32
CA GLY A 693 34.52 -5.77 -9.59
C GLY A 693 33.67 -5.37 -8.39
N ILE A 694 32.60 -6.11 -8.18
CA ILE A 694 31.75 -6.04 -6.98
C ILE A 694 31.93 -7.35 -6.25
N LYS A 695 32.32 -7.28 -4.99
CA LYS A 695 32.51 -8.48 -4.16
C LYS A 695 31.15 -8.99 -3.70
N GLY A 696 30.92 -10.29 -3.85
CA GLY A 696 29.77 -10.95 -3.25
C GLY A 696 29.77 -10.81 -1.72
N SER A 697 28.58 -10.73 -1.16
CA SER A 697 28.41 -10.48 0.26
C SER A 697 27.15 -11.16 0.80
N SER A 698 27.11 -11.37 2.10
CA SER A 698 25.96 -11.92 2.81
C SER A 698 25.82 -11.32 4.19
N ASN A 699 24.58 -11.27 4.68
CA ASN A 699 24.29 -10.79 6.03
C ASN A 699 23.05 -11.46 6.61
N LEU A 700 23.06 -11.66 7.93
CA LEU A 700 21.86 -11.98 8.71
C LEU A 700 21.31 -10.69 9.29
N SER A 701 20.11 -10.33 8.88
CA SER A 701 19.45 -9.11 9.30
C SER A 701 18.12 -9.43 9.99
N TRP A 702 17.67 -8.54 10.86
CA TRP A 702 16.37 -8.67 11.48
C TRP A 702 15.75 -7.29 11.73
N SER A 703 14.42 -7.26 11.78
CA SER A 703 13.66 -6.07 12.15
C SER A 703 12.54 -6.43 13.10
N ALA A 704 12.19 -5.49 13.97
CA ALA A 704 11.07 -5.61 14.89
C ALA A 704 10.26 -4.31 14.86
N ASN A 705 8.94 -4.44 14.71
CA ASN A 705 7.99 -3.34 14.83
C ASN A 705 6.94 -3.71 15.87
N VAL A 706 6.71 -2.83 16.83
CA VAL A 706 5.73 -3.02 17.91
C VAL A 706 4.82 -1.81 17.95
N MET A 707 3.52 -2.03 17.76
CA MET A 707 2.48 -1.03 17.87
C MET A 707 1.54 -1.37 19.03
N ALA A 708 1.50 -0.54 20.04
CA ALA A 708 0.64 -0.66 21.23
C ALA A 708 -0.45 0.42 21.20
N ASN A 709 -1.71 0.00 21.03
CA ASN A 709 -2.87 0.88 21.05
C ASN A 709 -3.62 0.71 22.37
N PHE A 710 -3.73 1.81 23.13
CA PHE A 710 -4.38 1.85 24.43
C PHE A 710 -5.75 2.50 24.31
N MET A 711 -6.80 1.82 24.78
CA MET A 711 -8.13 2.36 24.96
C MET A 711 -8.42 2.58 26.45
N LEU A 712 -8.00 3.73 26.98
CA LEU A 712 -8.15 4.05 28.39
C LEU A 712 -9.59 4.41 28.76
N SER A 713 -10.38 4.90 27.79
CA SER A 713 -11.82 5.10 27.93
C SER A 713 -12.52 4.96 26.57
N LYS A 714 -13.86 5.07 26.55
CA LYS A 714 -14.64 5.09 25.29
C LYS A 714 -14.29 6.27 24.38
N THR A 715 -13.66 7.30 24.92
CA THR A 715 -13.36 8.57 24.23
C THR A 715 -11.88 8.92 24.21
N PHE A 716 -11.06 8.24 25.01
CA PHE A 716 -9.63 8.52 25.11
C PHE A 716 -8.80 7.28 24.72
N SER A 717 -7.91 7.47 23.75
CA SER A 717 -7.02 6.42 23.24
C SER A 717 -5.62 6.95 23.01
N GLY A 718 -4.64 6.07 23.09
CA GLY A 718 -3.24 6.37 22.83
C GLY A 718 -2.59 5.27 22.00
N GLN A 719 -1.50 5.60 21.33
CA GLN A 719 -0.70 4.68 20.53
C GLN A 719 0.78 4.96 20.76
N ILE A 720 1.57 3.89 20.88
CA ILE A 720 3.02 3.93 20.81
C ILE A 720 3.42 2.96 19.70
N THR A 721 4.28 3.42 18.79
CA THR A 721 4.91 2.57 17.78
C THR A 721 6.43 2.65 17.97
N ALA A 722 7.09 1.51 18.01
CA ALA A 722 8.55 1.42 18.08
C ALA A 722 9.03 0.47 16.99
N GLU A 723 10.05 0.89 16.25
CA GLU A 723 10.66 0.14 15.18
C GLU A 723 12.16 0.05 15.37
N TYR A 724 12.71 -1.15 15.22
CA TYR A 724 14.13 -1.41 15.22
C TYR A 724 14.52 -2.21 13.99
N GLU A 725 15.64 -1.84 13.40
CA GLU A 725 16.26 -2.48 12.26
C GLU A 725 17.71 -2.79 12.59
N SER A 726 18.12 -4.04 12.40
CA SER A 726 19.54 -4.43 12.50
C SER A 726 20.31 -3.96 11.26
N PRO A 727 21.64 -4.03 11.26
CA PRO A 727 22.42 -3.74 10.05
C PRO A 727 21.97 -4.59 8.85
N GLN A 728 21.92 -3.96 7.67
CA GLN A 728 21.41 -4.57 6.43
C GLN A 728 22.47 -4.52 5.33
N LEU A 729 22.39 -5.49 4.42
CA LEU A 729 23.27 -5.57 3.26
C LEU A 729 22.83 -4.59 2.17
N ILE A 730 23.80 -3.83 1.64
CA ILE A 730 23.67 -3.07 0.40
C ILE A 730 24.79 -3.48 -0.57
N ALA A 731 24.68 -3.10 -1.85
CA ALA A 731 25.56 -3.59 -2.92
C ALA A 731 27.05 -3.54 -2.63
N GLN A 732 27.53 -2.52 -1.94
CA GLN A 732 28.96 -2.30 -1.64
C GLN A 732 29.19 -1.96 -0.17
N GLY A 733 28.40 -2.53 0.75
CA GLY A 733 28.55 -2.24 2.18
C GLY A 733 27.35 -2.62 3.02
N THR A 734 27.14 -1.83 4.08
CA THR A 734 26.08 -2.05 5.05
C THR A 734 25.39 -0.74 5.42
N GLU A 735 24.08 -0.80 5.58
CA GLU A 735 23.32 0.19 6.32
C GLU A 735 23.32 -0.23 7.80
N ASN A 736 23.63 0.70 8.70
CA ASN A 736 23.75 0.43 10.13
C ASN A 736 22.38 0.30 10.79
N ALA A 737 22.39 -0.17 12.04
CA ALA A 737 21.16 -0.30 12.81
C ALA A 737 20.44 1.04 13.00
N LYS A 738 19.09 0.97 13.00
CA LYS A 738 18.20 2.12 13.14
C LYS A 738 17.12 1.83 14.16
N PHE A 739 16.76 2.85 14.94
CA PHE A 739 15.63 2.80 15.88
C PHE A 739 14.79 4.06 15.76
N SER A 740 13.47 3.92 15.79
CA SER A 740 12.54 5.04 15.83
C SER A 740 11.34 4.74 16.75
N MET A 741 10.75 5.80 17.33
CA MET A 741 9.58 5.69 18.20
C MET A 741 8.62 6.84 17.94
N ASP A 742 7.33 6.52 17.76
CA ASP A 742 6.24 7.46 17.57
C ASP A 742 5.22 7.34 18.70
N LEU A 743 4.61 8.47 19.08
CA LEU A 743 3.57 8.56 20.10
C LEU A 743 2.35 9.30 19.53
N GLY A 744 1.15 8.77 19.77
CA GLY A 744 -0.12 9.40 19.43
C GLY A 744 -1.13 9.36 20.59
N ILE A 745 -1.89 10.44 20.77
CA ILE A 745 -2.99 10.51 21.74
C ILE A 745 -4.19 11.10 21.03
N ARG A 746 -5.39 10.52 21.27
CA ARG A 746 -6.65 10.99 20.71
C ARG A 746 -7.72 11.08 21.77
N GLN A 747 -8.40 12.23 21.84
CA GLN A 747 -9.60 12.46 22.61
C GLN A 747 -10.78 12.75 21.67
N THR A 748 -11.91 12.07 21.87
CA THR A 748 -13.14 12.31 21.10
C THR A 748 -14.21 12.98 21.96
N PHE A 749 -15.01 13.85 21.32
CA PHE A 749 -16.08 14.64 21.91
C PHE A 749 -17.34 14.52 21.06
N MET A 750 -18.47 15.07 21.53
CA MET A 750 -19.73 15.17 20.79
C MET A 750 -20.20 13.82 20.21
N ASN A 751 -20.26 12.78 21.03
CA ASN A 751 -20.57 11.42 20.57
C ASN A 751 -19.66 10.96 19.41
N ARG A 752 -18.34 11.19 19.55
CA ARG A 752 -17.28 10.87 18.57
C ARG A 752 -17.36 11.67 17.25
N LYS A 753 -18.16 12.71 17.16
CA LYS A 753 -18.19 13.59 15.98
C LYS A 753 -16.95 14.48 15.88
N LEU A 754 -16.42 14.95 17.02
CA LEU A 754 -15.21 15.75 17.07
C LEU A 754 -14.08 14.94 17.69
N SER A 755 -12.91 14.92 17.05
CA SER A 755 -11.69 14.33 17.59
C SER A 755 -10.55 15.34 17.61
N VAL A 756 -9.79 15.31 18.68
CA VAL A 756 -8.51 16.02 18.82
C VAL A 756 -7.41 14.99 18.96
N SER A 757 -6.39 15.07 18.15
CA SER A 757 -5.23 14.18 18.21
C SER A 757 -3.96 14.99 18.41
N LEU A 758 -3.08 14.47 19.26
CA LEU A 758 -1.72 14.93 19.46
C LEU A 758 -0.79 13.80 19.02
N ASN A 759 0.24 14.10 18.27
CA ASN A 759 1.23 13.12 17.85
C ASN A 759 2.65 13.67 17.92
N VAL A 760 3.59 12.81 18.27
CA VAL A 760 5.02 13.07 18.23
C VAL A 760 5.64 11.96 17.40
N ARG A 761 6.35 12.33 16.34
CA ARG A 761 7.10 11.40 15.49
C ARG A 761 8.58 11.50 15.83
N ASP A 762 9.25 10.37 15.75
CA ASP A 762 10.66 10.22 16.12
C ASP A 762 10.93 10.86 17.51
N LEU A 763 10.18 10.37 18.51
CA LEU A 763 10.21 10.88 19.89
C LEU A 763 11.63 11.00 20.46
N LEU A 764 12.51 10.10 20.08
CA LEU A 764 13.90 10.05 20.56
C LEU A 764 14.90 10.78 19.66
N ASN A 765 14.45 11.33 18.52
CA ASN A 765 15.29 11.95 17.48
C ASN A 765 16.43 11.04 17.01
N SER A 766 16.12 9.76 16.82
CA SER A 766 17.05 8.69 16.51
C SER A 766 16.93 8.14 15.07
N ASP A 767 15.96 8.64 14.30
CA ASP A 767 15.72 8.25 12.90
C ASP A 767 16.81 8.82 11.99
N ARG A 768 17.93 8.09 11.87
CA ARG A 768 19.10 8.47 11.06
C ARG A 768 19.55 7.31 10.21
N ASP A 769 19.86 7.61 8.94
CA ASP A 769 20.44 6.64 8.01
C ASP A 769 21.96 6.73 8.09
N ASN A 770 22.60 5.67 8.57
CA ASN A 770 24.02 5.54 8.65
C ASN A 770 24.48 4.41 7.74
N GLN A 771 25.32 4.72 6.76
CA GLN A 771 25.79 3.76 5.78
C GLN A 771 27.33 3.70 5.79
N THR A 772 27.86 2.49 5.61
CA THR A 772 29.28 2.25 5.34
C THR A 772 29.40 1.57 3.99
N THR A 773 30.06 2.20 3.03
CA THR A 773 30.26 1.68 1.69
C THR A 773 31.73 1.66 1.34
N SER A 774 32.15 0.66 0.59
CA SER A 774 33.50 0.53 0.08
C SER A 774 33.53 -0.11 -1.31
N GLY A 775 34.45 0.30 -2.15
CA GLY A 775 34.58 -0.21 -3.49
C GLY A 775 35.96 0.07 -4.07
N ALA A 776 36.10 -0.05 -5.38
CA ALA A 776 37.34 0.20 -6.08
C ALA A 776 37.84 1.64 -5.83
N GLY A 777 38.88 1.75 -5.00
CA GLY A 777 39.54 3.01 -4.71
C GLY A 777 38.91 3.90 -3.64
N PHE A 778 37.87 3.46 -2.91
CA PHE A 778 37.27 4.28 -1.86
C PHE A 778 36.74 3.48 -0.67
N SER A 779 36.61 4.16 0.45
CA SER A 779 35.85 3.74 1.63
C SER A 779 35.14 4.97 2.20
N GLN A 780 33.82 4.85 2.44
CA GLN A 780 32.98 5.98 2.85
C GLN A 780 32.03 5.60 3.97
N THR A 781 31.89 6.49 4.95
CA THR A 781 30.80 6.46 5.93
C THR A 781 29.93 7.70 5.73
N THR A 782 28.61 7.50 5.69
CA THR A 782 27.63 8.57 5.56
C THR A 782 26.64 8.45 6.70
N SER A 783 26.34 9.57 7.35
CA SER A 783 25.25 9.71 8.32
C SER A 783 24.33 10.80 7.85
N SER A 784 23.03 10.51 7.70
CA SER A 784 22.04 11.48 7.23
C SER A 784 20.75 11.42 8.05
N TYR A 785 20.07 12.57 8.16
CA TYR A 785 18.73 12.69 8.69
C TYR A 785 17.90 13.57 7.76
N PHE A 786 16.60 13.25 7.64
CA PHE A 786 15.72 13.99 6.72
C PHE A 786 14.84 15.02 7.44
N HIS A 787 14.44 14.71 8.64
CA HIS A 787 13.72 15.61 9.55
C HIS A 787 14.05 15.19 10.97
N GLY A 788 14.03 16.12 11.90
CA GLY A 788 14.10 15.81 13.32
C GLY A 788 12.74 15.39 13.87
N ARG A 789 12.64 15.41 15.19
CA ARG A 789 11.38 15.16 15.90
C ARG A 789 10.26 16.10 15.40
N MET A 790 9.05 15.58 15.23
CA MET A 790 7.92 16.35 14.76
C MET A 790 6.75 16.27 15.74
N PHE A 791 6.20 17.40 16.12
CA PHE A 791 5.01 17.53 16.96
C PHE A 791 3.82 17.93 16.10
N GLY A 792 2.68 17.25 16.28
CA GLY A 792 1.47 17.49 15.52
C GLY A 792 0.24 17.62 16.42
N VAL A 793 -0.64 18.55 16.05
CA VAL A 793 -1.99 18.68 16.61
C VAL A 793 -2.98 18.65 15.46
N SER A 794 -3.99 17.80 15.53
CA SER A 794 -5.05 17.74 14.53
C SER A 794 -6.44 17.71 15.16
N LEU A 795 -7.38 18.35 14.48
CA LEU A 795 -8.79 18.45 14.84
C LEU A 795 -9.60 17.93 13.65
N SER A 796 -10.51 16.97 13.90
CA SER A 796 -11.37 16.40 12.86
C SER A 796 -12.82 16.43 13.33
N TYR A 797 -13.71 16.93 12.48
CA TYR A 797 -15.16 16.98 12.72
C TYR A 797 -15.91 16.20 11.65
N ASN A 798 -16.67 15.19 12.06
CA ASN A 798 -17.49 14.35 11.20
C ASN A 798 -18.95 14.80 11.27
N PHE A 799 -19.63 14.94 10.12
CA PHE A 799 -21.03 15.37 10.01
C PHE A 799 -21.82 14.47 9.06
N GLY A 800 -23.16 14.64 9.08
CA GLY A 800 -24.07 13.87 8.23
C GLY A 800 -24.58 12.60 8.87
N ASN A 801 -25.11 11.68 8.07
CA ASN A 801 -25.73 10.46 8.56
C ASN A 801 -24.69 9.44 9.03
N THR A 802 -24.48 9.37 10.35
CA THR A 802 -23.55 8.42 10.98
C THR A 802 -24.22 7.09 11.35
N LYS A 803 -25.56 6.98 11.26
CA LYS A 803 -26.28 5.74 11.60
C LYS A 803 -26.30 4.79 10.39
N PRO A 804 -25.91 3.52 10.54
CA PRO A 804 -26.11 2.55 9.49
C PRO A 804 -27.62 2.31 9.33
N LYS A 805 -28.24 2.74 8.24
CA LYS A 805 -29.43 2.07 7.75
C LYS A 805 -28.94 0.85 7.00
N PRO A 806 -29.50 -0.35 7.22
CA PRO A 806 -29.28 -1.45 6.30
C PRO A 806 -29.84 -0.99 4.94
N ALA A 807 -28.96 -0.56 4.06
CA ALA A 807 -29.34 -0.49 2.65
C ALA A 807 -29.28 -1.92 2.14
N ASP A 808 -30.18 -2.31 1.25
CA ASP A 808 -30.00 -3.47 0.35
C ASP A 808 -28.77 -3.25 -0.55
N MET A 809 -27.62 -3.01 0.07
CA MET A 809 -26.36 -2.89 -0.62
C MET A 809 -25.79 -4.28 -0.74
N LYS A 810 -25.89 -4.86 -1.91
CA LYS A 810 -24.92 -5.85 -2.35
C LYS A 810 -23.53 -5.27 -2.06
N LYS A 811 -22.73 -5.98 -1.27
CA LYS A 811 -21.29 -5.71 -1.17
C LYS A 811 -20.78 -5.49 -2.59
N LYS A 812 -20.29 -4.29 -2.91
CA LYS A 812 -19.44 -4.09 -4.06
C LYS A 812 -18.15 -4.83 -3.75
N GLU A 813 -18.06 -6.06 -4.19
CA GLU A 813 -16.80 -6.78 -4.28
C GLU A 813 -16.04 -6.15 -5.45
N GLY A 814 -15.31 -5.11 -5.14
CA GLY A 814 -14.28 -4.60 -6.02
C GLY A 814 -13.12 -5.59 -6.05
N GLY A 815 -12.97 -6.31 -7.15
CA GLY A 815 -11.95 -7.34 -7.33
C GLY A 815 -12.34 -8.65 -6.65
N GLY A 816 -12.69 -9.66 -7.45
CA GLY A 816 -13.23 -10.96 -7.06
C GLY A 816 -12.52 -11.67 -5.91
N ASP A 817 -12.77 -11.20 -4.71
CA ASP A 817 -12.31 -11.86 -3.50
C ASP A 817 -13.28 -13.00 -3.18
N MET A 818 -12.74 -14.20 -3.02
CA MET A 818 -13.46 -15.25 -2.32
C MET A 818 -13.59 -14.82 -0.87
N ASN A 819 -14.59 -14.00 -0.53
CA ASN A 819 -15.00 -13.88 0.86
C ASN A 819 -15.54 -15.25 1.26
N MET A 820 -14.70 -16.01 1.90
CA MET A 820 -15.11 -17.19 2.65
C MET A 820 -15.76 -16.67 3.91
N ASP A 821 -17.06 -16.47 3.84
CA ASP A 821 -17.88 -16.32 5.05
C ASP A 821 -17.64 -17.58 5.88
N ASN A 822 -16.79 -17.46 6.89
CA ASN A 822 -16.64 -18.50 7.90
C ASN A 822 -17.96 -18.53 8.67
N GLY A 823 -18.93 -19.26 8.13
CA GLY A 823 -20.07 -19.71 8.88
C GLY A 823 -19.52 -20.53 10.05
N VAL A 824 -19.40 -19.90 11.19
CA VAL A 824 -19.23 -20.60 12.45
C VAL A 824 -20.59 -21.17 12.80
N GLU A 825 -20.80 -22.48 12.53
CA GLU A 825 -21.75 -23.25 13.30
C GLU A 825 -21.28 -23.46 14.73
#